data_8deb4089b5cfe3458d0f33fcb895d545
#
_entry.id   8deb4089b5cfe3458d0f33fcb895d545
#
_cell.length_a   1.000
_cell.length_b   1.000
_cell.length_c   1.000
_cell.angle_alpha   90.00
_cell.angle_beta   90.00
_cell.angle_gamma   90.00
#
_symmetry.space_group_name_H-M   'P 1'
#
loop_
_entity.id
_entity.type
_entity.pdbx_description
1 polymer ?
#
loop_
_entity_poly.entity_id
_entity_poly.type
_entity_poly.pdbx_seq_one_letter_code
_entity_poly.pdbx_strand_id
1 'polypeptide(L)'
;MLAPIIVFVLAFRPINSHTISGTITDEQGNPIISASIMEKGTRTGVSSSSDGTYKLTLTNKNATIQVSSVGFDLTEIHVKGKAVINVTLKTSAMQMSEVVVTGYGQTRAKREIGYSTATISSATLNKANSQPAQGLEGKVAGISIAQQGYAAPPPNNVNRDGTLDYFDTEGYDKITENGFLKVSDNPLSTFSIDVDAASYSNVRRFLNQGELPPAGAVRIEEMVNYFTYEYPQPEGDQPFSINTEISDAPWNKDHKLVLIGLQGKKIPIESLPASNITFLIDVSGSMQGPNRLGLVKASMKLLVDQLRQQDKVSIVVYAGAAGLVLAPTSGADKNKIKEALDKLEAGGSTAGGAGLKLAYKTARENFVKNGNNRVILCTDGDFNVGESSDDAMERLIEEERKSGVFLTVLGYGMGNYQDSKMQKLADKGNGNHAYIDGMSEAKKVLVNEFGGTLFTIAKDVKLQIEFNPAKVKGYRLIGYENRMLAKEDFNDDKKDAGELGSGHTVTALYEVIPVGVKSKFLKNVDPLKYQKDVEPLSKTSYSNEIMTVKFRYKAPDGEVSKLIEQPVKDEKIPLVKMSDNFRFAAAVAEFGMLLRNSEFKSSASYNNVVRMARKAKGKDELGYRTEFIKLAENAQLLAGEKIEDVAAQ
;
A
#
# COMPACT_ATOMS: atom_id res chain seq x y z
N MET A 1 -50.83 34.37 44.38
CA MET A 1 -49.58 34.65 43.64
C MET A 1 -49.66 34.04 42.24
N LEU A 2 -49.99 34.89 41.24
CA LEU A 2 -50.00 34.47 39.82
C LEU A 2 -48.64 34.76 39.24
N ALA A 3 -47.96 33.69 38.68
CA ALA A 3 -46.74 33.80 37.91
C ALA A 3 -47.10 34.11 36.45
N PRO A 4 -46.38 35.01 35.76
CA PRO A 4 -46.61 35.30 34.35
C PRO A 4 -45.96 34.24 33.48
N ILE A 5 -46.72 33.67 32.54
CA ILE A 5 -46.22 32.78 31.44
C ILE A 5 -45.63 33.70 30.37
N ILE A 6 -44.32 33.62 30.18
CA ILE A 6 -43.63 34.28 29.07
C ILE A 6 -43.73 33.37 27.86
N VAL A 7 -44.53 33.75 26.85
CA VAL A 7 -44.63 33.10 25.55
C VAL A 7 -43.49 33.63 24.67
N PHE A 8 -42.50 32.76 24.36
CA PHE A 8 -41.46 33.04 23.36
C PHE A 8 -42.08 32.86 21.97
N VAL A 9 -42.35 33.95 21.28
CA VAL A 9 -42.73 33.95 19.87
C VAL A 9 -41.43 33.83 19.04
N LEU A 10 -41.14 32.62 18.52
CA LEU A 10 -40.12 32.41 17.52
C LEU A 10 -40.59 33.03 16.19
N ALA A 11 -40.05 34.21 15.86
CA ALA A 11 -40.26 34.85 14.57
C ALA A 11 -39.54 34.06 13.47
N PHE A 12 -40.28 33.20 12.75
CA PHE A 12 -39.83 32.66 11.48
C PHE A 12 -39.67 33.80 10.47
N ARG A 13 -38.42 34.19 10.15
CA ARG A 13 -38.15 35.04 8.98
C ARG A 13 -38.33 34.17 7.74
N PRO A 14 -39.14 34.56 6.72
CA PRO A 14 -39.21 33.85 5.45
C PRO A 14 -37.83 33.91 4.77
N ILE A 15 -37.28 32.77 4.46
CA ILE A 15 -36.07 32.67 3.63
C ILE A 15 -36.48 33.05 2.20
N ASN A 16 -36.14 34.28 1.76
CA ASN A 16 -36.39 34.74 0.40
C ASN A 16 -35.36 34.04 -0.52
N SER A 17 -35.60 32.77 -0.85
CA SER A 17 -34.78 32.06 -1.85
C SER A 17 -35.03 32.63 -3.25
N HIS A 18 -33.98 32.81 -4.02
CA HIS A 18 -34.02 33.30 -5.41
C HIS A 18 -33.33 32.30 -6.33
N THR A 19 -34.05 31.76 -7.31
CA THR A 19 -33.51 30.80 -8.24
C THR A 19 -33.02 31.51 -9.50
N ILE A 20 -31.76 31.24 -9.87
CA ILE A 20 -31.16 31.71 -11.12
C ILE A 20 -30.85 30.54 -12.04
N SER A 21 -30.84 30.79 -13.34
CA SER A 21 -30.41 29.83 -14.38
C SER A 21 -29.58 30.57 -15.44
N GLY A 22 -28.87 29.83 -16.28
CA GLY A 22 -28.09 30.41 -17.37
C GLY A 22 -27.18 29.40 -18.03
N THR A 23 -26.30 29.88 -18.90
CA THR A 23 -25.26 29.08 -19.58
C THR A 23 -23.87 29.64 -19.29
N ILE A 24 -22.88 28.74 -19.16
CA ILE A 24 -21.48 29.06 -19.03
C ILE A 24 -20.78 28.74 -20.35
N THR A 25 -20.11 29.70 -20.94
CA THR A 25 -19.41 29.55 -22.23
C THR A 25 -17.98 30.09 -22.13
N ASP A 26 -17.12 29.67 -23.06
CA ASP A 26 -15.82 30.29 -23.30
C ASP A 26 -15.97 31.56 -24.19
N GLU A 27 -14.85 32.23 -24.49
CA GLU A 27 -14.81 33.45 -25.37
C GLU A 27 -15.18 33.14 -26.83
N GLN A 28 -15.19 31.87 -27.25
CA GLN A 28 -15.59 31.40 -28.57
C GLN A 28 -17.07 30.98 -28.61
N GLY A 29 -17.76 30.99 -27.46
CA GLY A 29 -19.18 30.64 -27.38
C GLY A 29 -19.42 29.12 -27.15
N ASN A 30 -18.36 28.33 -26.96
CA ASN A 30 -18.53 26.91 -26.66
C ASN A 30 -18.99 26.69 -25.21
N PRO A 31 -19.89 25.75 -24.93
CA PRO A 31 -20.34 25.47 -23.56
C PRO A 31 -19.20 24.90 -22.72
N ILE A 32 -19.07 25.41 -21.49
CA ILE A 32 -18.11 24.88 -20.51
C ILE A 32 -18.83 23.88 -19.62
N ILE A 33 -18.43 22.63 -19.72
CA ILE A 33 -18.98 21.50 -18.95
C ILE A 33 -18.35 21.48 -17.56
N SER A 34 -19.15 21.15 -16.53
CA SER A 34 -18.68 21.02 -15.13
C SER A 34 -18.03 22.26 -14.53
N ALA A 35 -18.33 23.46 -15.05
CA ALA A 35 -17.95 24.70 -14.38
C ALA A 35 -18.67 24.79 -13.01
N SER A 36 -17.96 25.21 -11.97
CA SER A 36 -18.51 25.37 -10.64
C SER A 36 -19.16 26.75 -10.48
N ILE A 37 -20.43 26.81 -10.07
CA ILE A 37 -21.18 28.02 -9.79
C ILE A 37 -21.58 28.01 -8.32
N MET A 38 -21.00 28.90 -7.49
CA MET A 38 -21.21 28.95 -6.05
C MET A 38 -21.72 30.31 -5.60
N GLU A 39 -22.60 30.34 -4.61
CA GLU A 39 -22.95 31.57 -3.90
C GLU A 39 -21.82 31.97 -2.94
N LYS A 40 -21.21 33.15 -3.16
CA LYS A 40 -20.07 33.63 -2.38
C LYS A 40 -20.40 33.75 -0.90
N GLY A 41 -19.56 33.13 -0.06
CA GLY A 41 -19.73 33.12 1.41
C GLY A 41 -20.71 32.07 1.94
N THR A 42 -21.22 31.19 1.07
CA THR A 42 -22.07 30.05 1.45
C THR A 42 -21.47 28.74 0.95
N ARG A 43 -22.14 27.61 1.27
CA ARG A 43 -21.81 26.30 0.70
C ARG A 43 -22.78 25.88 -0.42
N THR A 44 -23.61 26.80 -0.89
CA THR A 44 -24.60 26.56 -1.92
C THR A 44 -23.98 26.70 -3.30
N GLY A 45 -23.95 25.65 -4.09
CA GLY A 45 -23.36 25.64 -5.44
C GLY A 45 -23.89 24.51 -6.29
N VAL A 46 -23.67 24.63 -7.61
CA VAL A 46 -24.00 23.62 -8.64
C VAL A 46 -22.90 23.60 -9.70
N SER A 47 -22.87 22.54 -10.52
CA SER A 47 -22.01 22.46 -11.70
C SER A 47 -22.83 22.64 -12.96
N SER A 48 -22.25 23.21 -14.04
CA SER A 48 -22.87 23.27 -15.34
C SER A 48 -22.97 21.88 -15.98
N SER A 49 -24.06 21.65 -16.72
CA SER A 49 -24.35 20.41 -17.46
C SER A 49 -23.52 20.28 -18.76
N SER A 50 -23.70 19.20 -19.52
CA SER A 50 -22.99 18.93 -20.78
C SER A 50 -23.21 19.97 -21.88
N ASP A 51 -24.29 20.75 -21.81
CA ASP A 51 -24.61 21.86 -22.67
C ASP A 51 -24.25 23.24 -22.09
N GLY A 52 -23.52 23.25 -20.97
CA GLY A 52 -23.12 24.45 -20.25
C GLY A 52 -24.23 25.09 -19.40
N THR A 53 -25.43 24.55 -19.36
CA THR A 53 -26.54 25.13 -18.59
C THR A 53 -26.41 24.87 -17.08
N TYR A 54 -26.95 25.76 -16.26
CA TYR A 54 -27.03 25.59 -14.81
C TYR A 54 -28.29 26.15 -14.19
N LYS A 55 -28.65 25.67 -13.00
CA LYS A 55 -29.76 26.21 -12.19
C LYS A 55 -29.36 26.19 -10.71
N LEU A 56 -29.32 27.36 -10.08
CA LEU A 56 -28.87 27.53 -8.68
C LEU A 56 -29.92 28.32 -7.88
N THR A 57 -30.27 27.81 -6.70
CA THR A 57 -31.15 28.51 -5.75
C THR A 57 -30.30 29.22 -4.71
N LEU A 58 -30.38 30.53 -4.66
CA LEU A 58 -29.61 31.41 -3.80
C LEU A 58 -30.38 31.74 -2.52
N THR A 59 -29.64 32.06 -1.48
CA THR A 59 -30.21 32.49 -0.18
C THR A 59 -30.75 33.92 -0.23
N ASN A 60 -30.31 34.73 -1.22
CA ASN A 60 -30.66 36.14 -1.36
C ASN A 60 -30.66 36.57 -2.82
N LYS A 61 -31.64 37.38 -3.26
CA LYS A 61 -31.73 37.94 -4.62
C LYS A 61 -30.60 38.91 -4.99
N ASN A 62 -29.85 39.42 -4.02
CA ASN A 62 -28.70 40.32 -4.23
C ASN A 62 -27.34 39.57 -3.97
N ALA A 63 -27.33 38.24 -3.92
CA ALA A 63 -26.13 37.45 -3.73
C ALA A 63 -25.10 37.70 -4.85
N THR A 64 -23.86 37.38 -4.54
CA THR A 64 -22.78 37.30 -5.53
C THR A 64 -22.50 35.83 -5.82
N ILE A 65 -22.44 35.45 -7.07
CA ILE A 65 -22.00 34.11 -7.48
C ILE A 65 -20.53 34.16 -7.93
N GLN A 66 -19.81 33.10 -7.64
CA GLN A 66 -18.45 32.82 -8.13
C GLN A 66 -18.56 31.67 -9.13
N VAL A 67 -18.04 31.91 -10.35
CA VAL A 67 -17.99 30.90 -11.41
C VAL A 67 -16.53 30.59 -11.72
N SER A 68 -16.16 29.32 -11.67
CA SER A 68 -14.79 28.83 -11.91
C SER A 68 -14.80 27.57 -12.75
N SER A 69 -13.78 27.41 -13.59
CA SER A 69 -13.48 26.19 -14.34
C SER A 69 -11.98 26.07 -14.56
N VAL A 70 -11.47 24.86 -14.75
CA VAL A 70 -10.03 24.63 -14.99
C VAL A 70 -9.61 25.28 -16.31
N GLY A 71 -8.55 26.09 -16.26
CA GLY A 71 -8.03 26.81 -17.44
C GLY A 71 -8.68 28.18 -17.67
N PHE A 72 -9.60 28.61 -16.79
CA PHE A 72 -10.29 29.90 -16.91
C PHE A 72 -10.13 30.75 -15.65
N ASP A 73 -10.20 32.06 -15.78
CA ASP A 73 -10.14 32.99 -14.67
C ASP A 73 -11.42 32.92 -13.83
N LEU A 74 -11.28 32.97 -12.50
CA LEU A 74 -12.42 33.07 -11.57
C LEU A 74 -13.22 34.33 -11.87
N THR A 75 -14.52 34.18 -12.11
CA THR A 75 -15.42 35.29 -12.41
C THR A 75 -16.45 35.44 -11.29
N GLU A 76 -16.54 36.66 -10.73
CA GLU A 76 -17.55 37.02 -9.73
C GLU A 76 -18.66 37.86 -10.35
N ILE A 77 -19.92 37.53 -10.09
CA ILE A 77 -21.08 38.22 -10.65
C ILE A 77 -22.10 38.54 -9.55
N HIS A 78 -22.47 39.80 -9.46
CA HIS A 78 -23.57 40.26 -8.61
C HIS A 78 -24.92 39.96 -9.28
N VAL A 79 -25.77 39.19 -8.66
CA VAL A 79 -27.05 38.70 -9.21
C VAL A 79 -28.05 39.81 -9.44
N LYS A 80 -28.17 40.80 -8.51
CA LYS A 80 -29.03 41.95 -8.58
C LYS A 80 -30.47 41.62 -9.00
N GLY A 81 -31.01 40.52 -8.47
CA GLY A 81 -32.38 40.06 -8.71
C GLY A 81 -32.66 39.48 -10.10
N LYS A 82 -31.66 39.27 -10.94
CA LYS A 82 -31.81 38.67 -12.30
C LYS A 82 -32.13 37.18 -12.12
N ALA A 83 -33.07 36.64 -12.90
CA ALA A 83 -33.43 35.23 -12.93
C ALA A 83 -32.57 34.42 -13.94
N VAL A 84 -32.02 35.09 -14.97
CA VAL A 84 -31.15 34.46 -15.97
C VAL A 84 -29.81 35.20 -16.03
N ILE A 85 -28.72 34.43 -15.87
CA ILE A 85 -27.34 34.96 -15.88
C ILE A 85 -26.49 34.03 -16.72
N ASN A 86 -26.14 34.46 -17.92
CA ASN A 86 -25.15 33.79 -18.76
C ASN A 86 -23.76 34.34 -18.47
N VAL A 87 -22.77 33.46 -18.42
CA VAL A 87 -21.41 33.78 -18.03
C VAL A 87 -20.43 33.34 -19.10
N THR A 88 -19.61 34.25 -19.58
CA THR A 88 -18.46 33.93 -20.46
C THR A 88 -17.19 33.97 -19.61
N LEU A 89 -16.50 32.85 -19.49
CA LEU A 89 -15.21 32.79 -18.80
C LEU A 89 -14.07 33.11 -19.75
N LYS A 90 -13.10 33.85 -19.25
CA LYS A 90 -11.87 34.17 -19.98
C LYS A 90 -10.81 33.11 -19.69
N THR A 91 -10.10 32.70 -20.74
CA THR A 91 -8.98 31.76 -20.58
C THR A 91 -7.91 32.39 -19.70
N SER A 92 -7.47 31.69 -18.68
CA SER A 92 -6.43 32.16 -17.76
C SER A 92 -5.10 32.29 -18.49
N ALA A 93 -4.57 33.53 -18.57
CA ALA A 93 -3.28 33.84 -19.18
C ALA A 93 -2.12 33.55 -18.18
N MET A 94 -2.10 32.41 -17.51
CA MET A 94 -0.87 31.94 -16.89
C MET A 94 0.11 31.62 -18.00
N GLN A 95 1.10 32.48 -18.20
CA GLN A 95 2.28 32.20 -19.02
C GLN A 95 2.95 30.97 -18.42
N MET A 96 2.69 29.80 -19.01
CA MET A 96 3.52 28.63 -18.79
C MET A 96 4.91 28.97 -19.29
N SER A 97 5.86 29.14 -18.37
CA SER A 97 7.26 29.23 -18.73
C SER A 97 7.60 28.02 -19.57
N GLU A 98 8.12 28.22 -20.77
CA GLU A 98 8.48 27.14 -21.68
C GLU A 98 9.55 26.26 -21.03
N VAL A 99 9.16 25.03 -20.65
CA VAL A 99 10.01 24.06 -19.97
C VAL A 99 10.44 22.99 -20.97
N VAL A 100 11.73 22.78 -21.11
CA VAL A 100 12.31 21.74 -21.96
C VAL A 100 12.68 20.55 -21.10
N VAL A 101 12.11 19.37 -21.40
CA VAL A 101 12.44 18.10 -20.75
C VAL A 101 13.65 17.48 -21.43
N THR A 102 14.75 17.28 -20.72
CA THR A 102 15.93 16.56 -21.19
C THR A 102 15.85 15.09 -20.75
N GLY A 103 16.43 14.16 -21.56
CA GLY A 103 16.31 12.71 -21.40
C GLY A 103 16.81 12.09 -20.08
N TYR A 104 17.19 12.91 -19.08
CA TYR A 104 17.58 12.51 -17.73
C TYR A 104 16.59 12.94 -16.63
N GLY A 105 15.35 13.27 -16.99
CA GLY A 105 14.31 13.61 -16.01
C GLY A 105 14.49 14.96 -15.29
N GLN A 106 15.43 15.81 -15.71
CA GLN A 106 15.58 17.17 -15.16
C GLN A 106 14.96 18.20 -16.10
N THR A 107 14.17 19.11 -15.55
CA THR A 107 13.64 20.27 -16.27
C THR A 107 14.54 21.47 -16.09
N ARG A 108 14.94 22.13 -17.21
CA ARG A 108 15.77 23.34 -17.18
C ARG A 108 15.17 24.44 -18.06
N ALA A 109 15.41 25.70 -17.69
CA ALA A 109 15.01 26.82 -18.50
C ALA A 109 15.85 26.88 -19.80
N LYS A 110 15.23 27.25 -20.94
CA LYS A 110 15.84 27.26 -22.28
C LYS A 110 17.18 27.98 -22.36
N ARG A 111 17.41 28.97 -21.49
CA ARG A 111 18.68 29.75 -21.44
C ARG A 111 19.89 28.97 -20.91
N GLU A 112 19.66 27.81 -20.30
CA GLU A 112 20.72 27.02 -19.67
C GLU A 112 21.17 25.81 -20.53
N ILE A 113 20.59 25.68 -21.73
CA ILE A 113 20.83 24.53 -22.60
C ILE A 113 21.74 24.98 -23.76
N GLY A 114 22.95 24.42 -23.83
CA GLY A 114 23.98 24.76 -24.82
C GLY A 114 23.88 24.03 -26.18
N TYR A 115 22.76 23.37 -26.52
CA TYR A 115 22.56 22.64 -27.77
C TYR A 115 21.20 22.98 -28.41
N SER A 116 21.08 22.72 -29.73
CA SER A 116 19.88 23.11 -30.48
C SER A 116 18.64 22.32 -30.05
N THR A 117 17.55 23.01 -29.79
CA THR A 117 16.26 22.41 -29.43
C THR A 117 15.23 22.75 -30.51
N ALA A 118 14.37 21.78 -30.87
CA ALA A 118 13.24 22.00 -31.76
C ALA A 118 11.96 22.19 -30.93
N THR A 119 11.21 23.25 -31.19
CA THR A 119 9.94 23.56 -30.52
C THR A 119 8.77 23.16 -31.42
N ILE A 120 7.85 22.34 -30.86
CA ILE A 120 6.64 21.92 -31.58
C ILE A 120 5.45 22.56 -30.87
N SER A 121 4.61 23.28 -31.61
CA SER A 121 3.43 23.93 -31.03
C SER A 121 2.28 22.93 -30.83
N SER A 122 1.44 23.16 -29.83
CA SER A 122 0.22 22.40 -29.58
C SER A 122 -0.73 22.34 -30.77
N ALA A 123 -0.75 23.44 -31.62
CA ALA A 123 -1.51 23.48 -32.85
C ALA A 123 -1.03 22.48 -33.91
N THR A 124 0.25 22.09 -33.88
CA THR A 124 0.81 21.05 -34.77
C THR A 124 0.48 19.67 -34.32
N LEU A 125 0.41 19.42 -33.00
CA LEU A 125 0.00 18.13 -32.39
C LEU A 125 -1.51 17.88 -32.55
N ASN A 126 -2.33 18.92 -32.45
CA ASN A 126 -3.80 18.82 -32.59
C ASN A 126 -4.28 18.60 -34.05
N LYS A 127 -3.45 18.87 -35.06
CA LYS A 127 -3.77 18.56 -36.46
C LYS A 127 -3.50 17.12 -36.87
N ALA A 128 -2.77 16.35 -36.06
CA ALA A 128 -2.55 14.94 -36.27
C ALA A 128 -3.70 14.17 -35.60
N ASN A 129 -4.78 13.92 -36.35
CA ASN A 129 -5.90 13.07 -35.91
C ASN A 129 -5.36 11.75 -35.38
N SER A 130 -5.59 11.49 -34.12
CA SER A 130 -5.44 10.21 -33.40
C SER A 130 -4.05 9.59 -33.17
N GLN A 131 -2.95 10.12 -33.72
CA GLN A 131 -1.60 9.59 -33.44
C GLN A 131 -0.54 10.70 -33.34
N PRO A 132 -0.26 11.25 -32.13
CA PRO A 132 0.72 12.33 -31.92
C PRO A 132 2.14 12.00 -32.42
N ALA A 133 2.52 10.70 -32.41
CA ALA A 133 3.84 10.24 -32.86
C ALA A 133 4.08 10.49 -34.37
N GLN A 134 3.06 10.31 -35.22
CA GLN A 134 3.20 10.56 -36.66
C GLN A 134 3.36 12.04 -37.00
N GLY A 135 2.91 12.94 -36.12
CA GLY A 135 3.08 14.38 -36.30
C GLY A 135 4.55 14.85 -36.12
N LEU A 136 5.41 13.97 -35.59
CA LEU A 136 6.82 14.27 -35.29
C LEU A 136 7.80 13.77 -36.38
N GLU A 137 7.37 12.86 -37.23
CA GLU A 137 8.19 12.29 -38.29
C GLU A 137 8.69 13.34 -39.28
N GLY A 138 10.00 13.37 -39.52
CA GLY A 138 10.65 14.31 -40.41
C GLY A 138 10.79 15.76 -39.88
N LYS A 139 10.30 16.08 -38.65
CA LYS A 139 10.40 17.43 -38.09
C LYS A 139 11.43 17.56 -36.95
N VAL A 140 11.94 16.44 -36.45
CA VAL A 140 12.99 16.40 -35.41
C VAL A 140 14.10 15.48 -35.84
N ALA A 141 15.32 15.98 -35.93
CA ALA A 141 16.49 15.19 -36.31
C ALA A 141 16.82 14.15 -35.23
N GLY A 142 16.97 12.88 -35.63
CA GLY A 142 17.34 11.79 -34.75
C GLY A 142 16.17 10.98 -34.15
N ILE A 143 14.91 11.28 -34.51
CA ILE A 143 13.76 10.45 -34.15
C ILE A 143 13.41 9.53 -35.34
N SER A 144 13.53 8.23 -35.12
CA SER A 144 12.99 7.18 -35.98
C SER A 144 11.90 6.44 -35.21
N ILE A 145 10.66 6.48 -35.72
CA ILE A 145 9.52 5.82 -35.10
C ILE A 145 9.40 4.44 -35.73
N ALA A 146 9.83 3.40 -34.98
CA ALA A 146 9.55 2.04 -35.37
C ALA A 146 8.03 1.79 -35.28
N GLN A 147 7.39 1.51 -36.41
CA GLN A 147 6.02 0.99 -36.43
C GLN A 147 5.99 -0.41 -35.82
N GLN A 148 5.96 -0.50 -34.49
CA GLN A 148 5.34 -1.65 -33.86
C GLN A 148 3.85 -1.37 -33.87
N GLY A 149 3.11 -2.23 -34.58
CA GLY A 149 1.66 -2.14 -34.65
C GLY A 149 1.03 -2.35 -33.28
N TYR A 150 0.86 -1.27 -32.55
CA TYR A 150 -0.12 -1.23 -31.49
C TYR A 150 -1.47 -1.17 -32.20
N ALA A 151 -2.20 -2.29 -32.19
CA ALA A 151 -3.64 -2.23 -32.43
C ALA A 151 -4.19 -1.19 -31.45
N ALA A 152 -4.93 -0.20 -32.00
CA ALA A 152 -5.70 0.72 -31.15
C ALA A 152 -6.54 -0.15 -30.21
N PRO A 153 -6.65 0.22 -28.89
CA PRO A 153 -7.57 -0.49 -28.02
C PRO A 153 -8.94 -0.49 -28.71
N PRO A 154 -9.63 -1.64 -28.78
CA PRO A 154 -10.95 -1.69 -29.39
C PRO A 154 -11.85 -0.71 -28.66
N PRO A 155 -12.76 -0.01 -29.35
CA PRO A 155 -13.76 0.81 -28.69
C PRO A 155 -14.52 -0.08 -27.70
N ASN A 156 -14.89 0.45 -26.53
CA ASN A 156 -15.63 -0.24 -25.48
C ASN A 156 -16.66 -1.20 -26.08
N ASN A 157 -16.32 -2.46 -26.14
CA ASN A 157 -17.25 -3.48 -26.59
C ASN A 157 -18.20 -3.74 -25.44
N VAL A 158 -19.39 -3.20 -25.55
CA VAL A 158 -20.54 -3.72 -24.80
C VAL A 158 -20.82 -5.10 -25.40
N ASN A 159 -20.62 -6.14 -24.63
CA ASN A 159 -20.97 -7.49 -25.04
C ASN A 159 -22.44 -7.53 -25.43
N ARG A 160 -22.83 -8.47 -26.30
CA ARG A 160 -24.24 -8.64 -26.76
C ARG A 160 -25.25 -8.86 -25.62
N ASP A 161 -24.76 -9.15 -24.41
CA ASP A 161 -25.55 -9.33 -23.17
C ASP A 161 -25.62 -8.06 -22.30
N GLY A 162 -25.01 -6.94 -22.73
CA GLY A 162 -25.02 -5.67 -22.00
C GLY A 162 -23.97 -5.57 -20.90
N THR A 163 -23.04 -6.54 -20.78
CA THR A 163 -21.91 -6.45 -19.83
C THR A 163 -20.81 -5.57 -20.41
N LEU A 164 -20.30 -4.63 -19.60
CA LEU A 164 -19.11 -3.85 -19.91
C LEU A 164 -17.89 -4.73 -19.65
N ASP A 165 -17.04 -4.91 -20.66
CA ASP A 165 -15.69 -5.42 -20.43
C ASP A 165 -14.93 -4.39 -19.60
N TYR A 166 -14.76 -4.65 -18.30
CA TYR A 166 -13.85 -3.91 -17.47
C TYR A 166 -12.43 -4.26 -17.91
N PHE A 167 -11.72 -3.30 -18.50
CA PHE A 167 -10.29 -3.45 -18.72
C PHE A 167 -9.63 -3.63 -17.35
N ASP A 168 -8.98 -4.76 -17.16
CA ASP A 168 -8.11 -4.97 -15.99
C ASP A 168 -6.89 -4.07 -16.13
N THR A 169 -6.84 -3.02 -15.33
CA THR A 169 -5.72 -2.06 -15.26
C THR A 169 -4.94 -2.23 -13.97
N GLU A 170 -5.10 -3.36 -13.29
CA GLU A 170 -4.38 -3.64 -12.04
C GLU A 170 -2.86 -3.58 -12.25
N GLY A 171 -2.18 -2.86 -11.37
CA GLY A 171 -0.73 -2.65 -11.44
C GLY A 171 0.02 -3.46 -10.39
N TYR A 172 0.90 -4.37 -10.85
CA TYR A 172 1.86 -5.11 -10.02
C TYR A 172 3.26 -4.92 -10.57
N ASP A 173 4.15 -4.35 -9.78
CA ASP A 173 5.54 -4.12 -10.19
C ASP A 173 6.29 -5.45 -10.39
N LYS A 174 7.17 -5.47 -11.39
CA LYS A 174 8.04 -6.62 -11.61
C LYS A 174 9.00 -6.79 -10.43
N ILE A 175 8.98 -7.98 -9.83
CA ILE A 175 9.89 -8.35 -8.76
C ILE A 175 11.19 -8.91 -9.37
N THR A 176 12.33 -8.39 -8.91
CA THR A 176 13.64 -8.97 -9.18
C THR A 176 14.08 -9.73 -7.94
N GLU A 177 14.09 -11.05 -8.00
CA GLU A 177 14.43 -11.91 -6.87
C GLU A 177 15.86 -11.69 -6.37
N ASN A 178 16.05 -11.80 -5.04
CA ASN A 178 17.38 -11.85 -4.44
C ASN A 178 18.15 -13.07 -4.96
N GLY A 179 19.30 -12.84 -5.58
CA GLY A 179 20.19 -13.89 -6.02
C GLY A 179 21.08 -14.43 -4.89
N PHE A 180 21.75 -15.55 -5.13
CA PHE A 180 22.76 -16.05 -4.21
C PHE A 180 24.00 -15.16 -4.20
N LEU A 181 24.44 -14.76 -3.02
CA LEU A 181 25.64 -13.99 -2.75
C LEU A 181 26.72 -14.90 -2.16
N LYS A 182 27.99 -14.73 -2.59
CA LYS A 182 29.13 -15.39 -1.96
C LYS A 182 29.47 -14.72 -0.65
N VAL A 183 29.68 -15.49 0.43
CA VAL A 183 30.05 -14.96 1.75
C VAL A 183 31.41 -14.29 1.72
N SER A 184 32.36 -14.78 0.89
CA SER A 184 33.67 -14.12 0.70
C SER A 184 33.57 -12.66 0.28
N ASP A 185 32.56 -12.34 -0.56
CA ASP A 185 32.40 -11.02 -1.17
C ASP A 185 31.38 -10.18 -0.37
N ASN A 186 30.38 -10.84 0.19
CA ASN A 186 29.26 -10.24 0.93
C ASN A 186 28.97 -11.03 2.21
N PRO A 187 29.73 -10.81 3.30
CA PRO A 187 29.52 -11.55 4.55
C PRO A 187 28.28 -11.14 5.32
N LEU A 188 27.68 -9.99 4.98
CA LEU A 188 26.56 -9.38 5.66
C LEU A 188 25.34 -9.28 4.75
N SER A 189 24.16 -9.58 5.32
CA SER A 189 22.85 -9.31 4.72
C SER A 189 22.05 -8.42 5.65
N THR A 190 21.59 -7.27 5.17
CA THR A 190 20.88 -6.28 5.98
C THR A 190 19.52 -5.97 5.38
N PHE A 191 18.47 -5.96 6.19
CA PHE A 191 17.11 -5.65 5.73
C PHE A 191 16.23 -5.11 6.86
N SER A 192 15.12 -4.42 6.47
CA SER A 192 14.06 -3.99 7.36
C SER A 192 13.07 -5.11 7.60
N ILE A 193 12.49 -5.20 8.80
CA ILE A 193 11.46 -6.20 9.13
C ILE A 193 10.05 -5.84 8.66
N ASP A 194 9.89 -4.68 8.07
CA ASP A 194 8.59 -4.20 7.61
C ASP A 194 8.01 -5.12 6.55
N VAL A 195 6.83 -5.70 6.82
CA VAL A 195 6.17 -6.65 5.94
C VAL A 195 4.67 -6.38 5.91
N ASP A 196 4.16 -6.15 4.71
CA ASP A 196 2.73 -6.02 4.45
C ASP A 196 2.03 -7.38 4.35
N ALA A 197 0.72 -7.39 4.21
CA ALA A 197 -0.07 -8.62 4.10
C ALA A 197 -0.90 -8.71 2.80
N ALA A 198 -0.79 -7.73 1.91
CA ALA A 198 -1.64 -7.60 0.73
C ALA A 198 -1.44 -8.71 -0.31
N SER A 199 -0.21 -9.22 -0.45
CA SER A 199 0.11 -10.23 -1.46
C SER A 199 -0.69 -11.52 -1.28
N TYR A 200 -0.86 -12.01 -0.04
CA TYR A 200 -1.60 -13.25 0.19
C TYR A 200 -3.07 -13.12 -0.20
N SER A 201 -3.76 -12.04 0.17
CA SER A 201 -5.16 -11.80 -0.19
C SER A 201 -5.34 -11.58 -1.69
N ASN A 202 -4.38 -10.95 -2.37
CA ASN A 202 -4.36 -10.87 -3.83
C ASN A 202 -4.21 -12.26 -4.47
N VAL A 203 -3.25 -13.08 -4.03
CA VAL A 203 -3.06 -14.46 -4.50
C VAL A 203 -4.33 -15.28 -4.27
N ARG A 204 -4.95 -15.18 -3.10
CA ARG A 204 -6.21 -15.85 -2.77
C ARG A 204 -7.32 -15.46 -3.73
N ARG A 205 -7.45 -14.18 -4.02
CA ARG A 205 -8.45 -13.66 -4.95
C ARG A 205 -8.31 -14.28 -6.34
N PHE A 206 -7.10 -14.24 -6.93
CA PHE A 206 -6.83 -14.82 -8.26
C PHE A 206 -7.16 -16.32 -8.30
N LEU A 207 -6.67 -17.07 -7.31
CA LEU A 207 -6.90 -18.52 -7.26
C LEU A 207 -8.39 -18.88 -7.08
N ASN A 208 -9.15 -18.07 -6.33
CA ASN A 208 -10.60 -18.26 -6.18
C ASN A 208 -11.39 -17.88 -7.45
N GLN A 209 -10.80 -17.06 -8.33
CA GLN A 209 -11.34 -16.76 -9.67
C GLN A 209 -10.97 -17.82 -10.71
N GLY A 210 -10.15 -18.81 -10.34
CA GLY A 210 -9.68 -19.86 -11.24
C GLY A 210 -8.49 -19.44 -12.12
N GLU A 211 -7.73 -18.45 -11.67
CA GLU A 211 -6.58 -17.88 -12.37
C GLU A 211 -5.31 -17.96 -11.52
N LEU A 212 -4.16 -18.18 -12.16
CA LEU A 212 -2.87 -18.03 -11.48
C LEU A 212 -2.53 -16.54 -11.36
N PRO A 213 -2.03 -16.07 -10.19
CA PRO A 213 -1.67 -14.67 -10.00
C PRO A 213 -0.48 -14.27 -10.90
N PRO A 214 -0.41 -13.01 -11.35
CA PRO A 214 0.79 -12.49 -12.00
C PRO A 214 1.98 -12.54 -11.03
N ALA A 215 3.17 -12.83 -11.53
CA ALA A 215 4.37 -12.99 -10.68
C ALA A 215 4.65 -11.77 -9.78
N GLY A 216 4.34 -10.55 -10.24
CA GLY A 216 4.47 -9.32 -9.46
C GLY A 216 3.51 -9.20 -8.27
N ALA A 217 2.40 -9.93 -8.25
CA ALA A 217 1.47 -9.98 -7.12
C ALA A 217 1.95 -10.91 -5.99
N VAL A 218 2.96 -11.75 -6.25
CA VAL A 218 3.42 -12.79 -5.32
C VAL A 218 4.67 -12.31 -4.58
N ARG A 219 4.53 -11.71 -3.41
CA ARG A 219 5.63 -11.36 -2.51
C ARG A 219 5.74 -12.42 -1.42
N ILE A 220 6.86 -13.19 -1.48
CA ILE A 220 6.99 -14.41 -0.65
C ILE A 220 7.06 -14.06 0.84
N GLU A 221 7.75 -12.99 1.20
CA GLU A 221 7.81 -12.46 2.57
C GLU A 221 6.43 -12.13 3.12
N GLU A 222 5.56 -11.50 2.34
CA GLU A 222 4.19 -11.18 2.74
C GLU A 222 3.33 -12.44 2.89
N MET A 223 3.49 -13.40 1.98
CA MET A 223 2.79 -14.67 2.07
C MET A 223 3.21 -15.46 3.32
N VAL A 224 4.51 -15.52 3.64
CA VAL A 224 5.03 -16.18 4.84
C VAL A 224 4.49 -15.49 6.09
N ASN A 225 4.54 -14.15 6.12
CA ASN A 225 4.14 -13.34 7.28
C ASN A 225 2.62 -13.11 7.40
N TYR A 226 1.84 -13.57 6.43
CA TYR A 226 0.38 -13.59 6.54
C TYR A 226 -0.10 -14.48 7.69
N PHE A 227 0.68 -15.51 8.07
CA PHE A 227 0.35 -16.47 9.13
C PHE A 227 1.00 -16.08 10.44
N THR A 228 0.26 -16.27 11.52
CA THR A 228 0.81 -16.17 12.87
C THR A 228 1.57 -17.46 13.21
N TYR A 229 2.78 -17.30 13.75
CA TYR A 229 3.63 -18.40 14.22
C TYR A 229 3.67 -18.41 15.74
N GLU A 230 3.62 -19.60 16.33
CA GLU A 230 3.68 -19.77 17.77
C GLU A 230 5.14 -19.78 18.24
N TYR A 231 5.79 -18.58 18.23
CA TYR A 231 7.12 -18.43 18.82
C TYR A 231 7.03 -18.18 20.33
N PRO A 232 8.06 -18.58 21.12
CA PRO A 232 8.14 -18.26 22.53
C PRO A 232 8.07 -16.75 22.77
N GLN A 233 7.30 -16.35 23.79
CA GLN A 233 7.26 -14.96 24.23
C GLN A 233 8.62 -14.52 24.78
N PRO A 234 8.99 -13.22 24.66
CA PRO A 234 10.21 -12.71 25.24
C PRO A 234 10.20 -12.80 26.75
N GLU A 235 11.37 -13.07 27.34
CA GLU A 235 11.57 -13.13 28.79
C GLU A 235 11.95 -11.74 29.36
N GLY A 236 11.51 -11.48 30.57
CA GLY A 236 11.83 -10.26 31.31
C GLY A 236 11.34 -8.98 30.62
N ASP A 237 12.24 -7.98 30.51
CA ASP A 237 11.93 -6.67 29.92
C ASP A 237 12.25 -6.56 28.43
N GLN A 238 12.58 -7.67 27.80
CA GLN A 238 12.86 -7.67 26.36
C GLN A 238 11.56 -7.38 25.57
N PRO A 239 11.59 -6.51 24.57
CA PRO A 239 10.38 -6.21 23.77
C PRO A 239 10.05 -7.33 22.77
N PHE A 240 10.99 -8.22 22.46
CA PHE A 240 10.79 -9.36 21.56
C PHE A 240 11.75 -10.50 21.85
N SER A 241 11.43 -11.70 21.37
CA SER A 241 12.34 -12.86 21.31
C SER A 241 12.79 -13.13 19.87
N ILE A 242 13.98 -13.74 19.73
CA ILE A 242 14.53 -14.21 18.46
C ILE A 242 14.54 -15.74 18.51
N ASN A 243 13.94 -16.37 17.51
CA ASN A 243 13.83 -17.82 17.40
C ASN A 243 14.47 -18.26 16.08
N THR A 244 15.35 -19.23 16.12
CA THR A 244 16.06 -19.70 14.93
C THR A 244 15.99 -21.21 14.82
N GLU A 245 15.70 -21.68 13.59
CA GLU A 245 15.69 -23.09 13.25
C GLU A 245 16.44 -23.31 11.93
N ILE A 246 17.10 -24.46 11.80
CA ILE A 246 17.87 -24.83 10.60
C ILE A 246 17.66 -26.27 10.21
N SER A 247 17.43 -26.54 8.92
CA SER A 247 17.32 -27.88 8.34
C SER A 247 17.72 -27.86 6.88
N ASP A 248 17.62 -29.00 6.19
CA ASP A 248 17.78 -29.05 4.73
C ASP A 248 16.62 -28.32 4.05
N ALA A 249 16.89 -27.64 2.94
CA ALA A 249 15.86 -26.95 2.17
C ALA A 249 14.96 -27.98 1.46
N PRO A 250 13.60 -27.88 1.58
CA PRO A 250 12.69 -28.90 1.01
C PRO A 250 12.83 -29.08 -0.50
N TRP A 251 13.14 -28.00 -1.20
CA TRP A 251 13.29 -27.94 -2.68
C TRP A 251 14.72 -28.20 -3.17
N ASN A 252 15.70 -28.27 -2.26
CA ASN A 252 17.09 -28.55 -2.60
C ASN A 252 17.86 -29.16 -1.42
N LYS A 253 18.02 -30.47 -1.42
CA LYS A 253 18.63 -31.22 -0.31
C LYS A 253 20.10 -30.90 -0.06
N ASP A 254 20.80 -30.32 -1.03
CA ASP A 254 22.20 -29.90 -0.89
C ASP A 254 22.34 -28.53 -0.20
N HIS A 255 21.24 -27.79 -0.10
CA HIS A 255 21.17 -26.48 0.56
C HIS A 255 20.51 -26.63 1.94
N LYS A 256 20.74 -25.63 2.79
CA LYS A 256 20.03 -25.50 4.08
C LYS A 256 19.04 -24.36 4.02
N LEU A 257 17.94 -24.52 4.77
CA LEU A 257 16.97 -23.46 5.04
C LEU A 257 17.13 -23.04 6.49
N VAL A 258 17.28 -21.73 6.71
CA VAL A 258 17.32 -21.13 8.04
C VAL A 258 16.10 -20.25 8.22
N LEU A 259 15.34 -20.50 9.28
CA LEU A 259 14.24 -19.66 9.72
C LEU A 259 14.74 -18.72 10.83
N ILE A 260 14.44 -17.45 10.72
CA ILE A 260 14.60 -16.45 11.76
C ILE A 260 13.22 -15.90 12.09
N GLY A 261 12.71 -16.23 13.26
CA GLY A 261 11.39 -15.81 13.76
C GLY A 261 11.53 -14.80 14.89
N LEU A 262 10.82 -13.70 14.79
CA LEU A 262 10.70 -12.68 15.83
C LEU A 262 9.32 -12.76 16.46
N GLN A 263 9.25 -12.65 17.80
CA GLN A 263 8.00 -12.55 18.55
C GLN A 263 7.99 -11.29 19.37
N GLY A 264 7.13 -10.34 18.99
CA GLY A 264 6.87 -9.15 19.79
C GLY A 264 6.15 -9.49 21.11
N LYS A 265 6.50 -8.80 22.18
CA LYS A 265 5.85 -8.92 23.50
C LYS A 265 4.35 -8.62 23.36
N LYS A 266 3.50 -9.55 23.80
CA LYS A 266 2.06 -9.35 23.79
C LYS A 266 1.64 -8.49 24.99
N ILE A 267 1.07 -7.31 24.69
CA ILE A 267 0.52 -6.39 25.69
C ILE A 267 -1.00 -6.59 25.70
N PRO A 268 -1.63 -6.78 26.87
CA PRO A 268 -3.09 -6.86 26.97
C PRO A 268 -3.76 -5.58 26.42
N ILE A 269 -4.87 -5.73 25.70
CA ILE A 269 -5.57 -4.61 25.02
C ILE A 269 -5.97 -3.52 26.02
N GLU A 270 -6.33 -3.88 27.24
CA GLU A 270 -6.72 -2.97 28.32
C GLU A 270 -5.55 -2.05 28.73
N SER A 271 -4.32 -2.53 28.60
CA SER A 271 -3.09 -1.81 28.96
C SER A 271 -2.54 -0.95 27.81
N LEU A 272 -3.11 -1.07 26.62
CA LEU A 272 -2.67 -0.28 25.47
C LEU A 272 -3.08 1.19 25.61
N PRO A 273 -2.26 2.15 25.16
CA PRO A 273 -2.61 3.57 25.13
C PRO A 273 -3.89 3.85 24.34
N ALA A 274 -4.48 5.04 24.52
CA ALA A 274 -5.63 5.45 23.74
C ALA A 274 -5.28 5.66 22.26
N SER A 275 -6.22 5.34 21.38
CA SER A 275 -6.09 5.55 19.94
C SER A 275 -6.89 6.75 19.47
N ASN A 276 -6.29 7.55 18.58
CA ASN A 276 -6.94 8.60 17.80
C ASN A 276 -6.89 8.18 16.33
N ILE A 277 -8.00 7.70 15.82
CA ILE A 277 -8.12 7.10 14.49
C ILE A 277 -8.94 8.02 13.60
N THR A 278 -8.40 8.38 12.44
CA THR A 278 -9.14 9.12 11.41
C THR A 278 -9.35 8.20 10.21
N PHE A 279 -10.59 7.78 9.96
CA PHE A 279 -10.94 7.08 8.72
C PHE A 279 -10.93 8.09 7.58
N LEU A 280 -10.16 7.81 6.55
CA LEU A 280 -10.15 8.53 5.28
C LEU A 280 -10.73 7.60 4.21
N ILE A 281 -11.99 7.82 3.85
CA ILE A 281 -12.75 6.90 3.01
C ILE A 281 -12.97 7.50 1.65
N ASP A 282 -12.55 6.76 0.62
CA ASP A 282 -12.91 7.02 -0.76
C ASP A 282 -14.41 6.79 -0.96
N VAL A 283 -15.11 7.81 -1.42
CA VAL A 283 -16.52 7.73 -1.83
C VAL A 283 -16.72 8.19 -3.26
N SER A 284 -15.66 8.10 -4.10
CA SER A 284 -15.73 8.37 -5.55
C SER A 284 -16.66 7.40 -6.28
N GLY A 285 -16.97 7.71 -7.55
CA GLY A 285 -17.85 6.89 -8.37
C GLY A 285 -17.32 5.46 -8.58
N SER A 286 -15.98 5.28 -8.63
CA SER A 286 -15.35 3.96 -8.72
C SER A 286 -15.68 3.06 -7.52
N MET A 287 -15.92 3.64 -6.34
CA MET A 287 -16.26 2.91 -5.12
C MET A 287 -17.69 2.33 -5.09
N GLN A 288 -18.44 2.41 -6.18
CA GLN A 288 -19.73 1.72 -6.31
C GLN A 288 -19.52 0.20 -6.38
N GLY A 289 -20.35 -0.55 -5.65
CA GLY A 289 -20.36 -2.01 -5.68
C GLY A 289 -20.19 -2.66 -4.30
N PRO A 290 -20.50 -3.96 -4.18
CA PRO A 290 -20.54 -4.68 -2.89
C PRO A 290 -19.15 -4.93 -2.29
N ASN A 291 -18.14 -5.13 -3.12
CA ASN A 291 -16.74 -5.37 -2.72
C ASN A 291 -15.89 -4.08 -2.60
N ARG A 292 -16.50 -2.92 -2.63
CA ARG A 292 -15.90 -1.59 -2.51
C ARG A 292 -16.50 -0.84 -1.32
N LEU A 293 -17.22 0.27 -1.50
CA LEU A 293 -17.76 1.05 -0.37
C LEU A 293 -18.64 0.21 0.58
N GLY A 294 -19.42 -0.74 0.07
CA GLY A 294 -20.20 -1.67 0.88
C GLY A 294 -19.32 -2.49 1.83
N LEU A 295 -18.23 -3.04 1.32
CA LEU A 295 -17.26 -3.80 2.11
C LEU A 295 -16.47 -2.90 3.06
N VAL A 296 -16.09 -1.66 2.65
CA VAL A 296 -15.47 -0.66 3.54
C VAL A 296 -16.35 -0.39 4.76
N LYS A 297 -17.63 -0.08 4.55
CA LYS A 297 -18.59 0.15 5.64
C LYS A 297 -18.66 -1.02 6.61
N ALA A 298 -18.78 -2.24 6.08
CA ALA A 298 -18.84 -3.45 6.87
C ALA A 298 -17.54 -3.69 7.66
N SER A 299 -16.39 -3.50 7.01
CA SER A 299 -15.06 -3.63 7.61
C SER A 299 -14.83 -2.64 8.74
N MET A 300 -15.14 -1.35 8.51
CA MET A 300 -14.96 -0.31 9.53
C MET A 300 -15.87 -0.54 10.74
N LYS A 301 -17.07 -1.08 10.56
CA LYS A 301 -17.95 -1.45 11.68
C LYS A 301 -17.35 -2.55 12.57
N LEU A 302 -16.62 -3.52 12.00
CA LEU A 302 -15.88 -4.52 12.79
C LEU A 302 -14.84 -3.85 13.68
N LEU A 303 -14.07 -2.89 13.12
CA LEU A 303 -13.10 -2.13 13.89
C LEU A 303 -13.77 -1.29 14.99
N VAL A 304 -14.89 -0.62 14.68
CA VAL A 304 -15.64 0.18 15.65
C VAL A 304 -16.09 -0.67 16.85
N ASP A 305 -16.43 -1.94 16.65
CA ASP A 305 -16.79 -2.85 17.74
C ASP A 305 -15.64 -3.15 18.70
N GLN A 306 -14.38 -3.00 18.28
CA GLN A 306 -13.19 -3.21 19.10
C GLN A 306 -12.78 -1.96 19.91
N LEU A 307 -13.33 -0.78 19.58
CA LEU A 307 -12.94 0.48 20.22
C LEU A 307 -13.36 0.53 21.69
N ARG A 308 -12.47 1.11 22.50
CA ARG A 308 -12.67 1.38 23.93
C ARG A 308 -13.19 2.81 24.12
N GLN A 309 -13.73 3.12 25.28
CA GLN A 309 -14.22 4.45 25.61
C GLN A 309 -13.17 5.57 25.43
N GLN A 310 -11.91 5.24 25.72
CA GLN A 310 -10.77 6.18 25.61
C GLN A 310 -10.31 6.42 24.16
N ASP A 311 -10.67 5.53 23.22
CA ASP A 311 -10.34 5.69 21.82
C ASP A 311 -11.26 6.70 21.15
N LYS A 312 -10.76 7.42 20.14
CA LYS A 312 -11.53 8.40 19.36
C LYS A 312 -11.50 8.05 17.88
N VAL A 313 -12.62 8.29 17.21
CA VAL A 313 -12.76 8.13 15.77
C VAL A 313 -13.27 9.40 15.12
N SER A 314 -12.65 9.79 14.02
CA SER A 314 -13.12 10.78 13.06
C SER A 314 -13.36 10.14 11.71
N ILE A 315 -14.29 10.64 10.90
CA ILE A 315 -14.52 10.15 9.54
C ILE A 315 -14.37 11.33 8.58
N VAL A 316 -13.41 11.23 7.69
CA VAL A 316 -13.18 12.11 6.55
C VAL A 316 -13.46 11.31 5.28
N VAL A 317 -14.17 11.93 4.35
CA VAL A 317 -14.40 11.35 3.02
C VAL A 317 -13.78 12.21 1.94
N TYR A 318 -13.49 11.61 0.81
CA TYR A 318 -13.12 12.33 -0.40
C TYR A 318 -13.76 11.72 -1.64
N ALA A 319 -14.13 12.62 -2.56
CA ALA A 319 -14.58 12.35 -3.91
C ALA A 319 -14.23 13.59 -4.75
N GLY A 320 -15.17 14.30 -5.37
CA GLY A 320 -14.92 15.60 -6.02
C GLY A 320 -14.47 16.71 -5.07
N ALA A 321 -14.70 16.53 -3.76
CA ALA A 321 -14.21 17.38 -2.67
C ALA A 321 -13.95 16.53 -1.43
N ALA A 322 -13.18 17.07 -0.46
CA ALA A 322 -12.97 16.43 0.82
C ALA A 322 -13.90 17.02 1.89
N GLY A 323 -14.39 16.18 2.80
CA GLY A 323 -15.31 16.60 3.86
C GLY A 323 -15.16 15.81 5.16
N LEU A 324 -15.32 16.49 6.30
CA LEU A 324 -15.42 15.87 7.63
C LEU A 324 -16.87 15.44 7.87
N VAL A 325 -17.12 14.12 7.84
CA VAL A 325 -18.47 13.54 8.05
C VAL A 325 -18.76 13.32 9.53
N LEU A 326 -17.73 12.89 10.28
CA LEU A 326 -17.85 12.69 11.73
C LEU A 326 -16.69 13.37 12.43
N ALA A 327 -17.00 14.34 13.27
CA ALA A 327 -16.03 14.94 14.19
C ALA A 327 -15.55 13.90 15.22
N PRO A 328 -14.39 14.13 15.90
CA PRO A 328 -13.83 13.20 16.87
C PRO A 328 -14.87 12.73 17.88
N THR A 329 -15.17 11.46 17.86
CA THR A 329 -16.23 10.80 18.63
C THR A 329 -15.61 9.66 19.45
N SER A 330 -16.02 9.54 20.73
CA SER A 330 -15.54 8.46 21.60
C SER A 330 -15.92 7.08 21.06
N GLY A 331 -15.03 6.10 21.22
CA GLY A 331 -15.30 4.71 20.91
C GLY A 331 -16.45 4.09 21.71
N ALA A 332 -16.92 4.74 22.79
CA ALA A 332 -18.15 4.36 23.49
C ALA A 332 -19.41 4.64 22.65
N ASP A 333 -19.39 5.65 21.78
CA ASP A 333 -20.52 6.07 20.96
C ASP A 333 -20.60 5.26 19.63
N LYS A 334 -20.50 3.93 19.74
CA LYS A 334 -20.42 3.03 18.57
C LYS A 334 -21.55 3.20 17.58
N ASN A 335 -22.79 3.39 18.05
CA ASN A 335 -23.96 3.58 17.20
C ASN A 335 -23.82 4.84 16.35
N LYS A 336 -23.41 5.97 16.95
CA LYS A 336 -23.20 7.23 16.23
C LYS A 336 -22.14 7.10 15.14
N ILE A 337 -21.04 6.38 15.42
CA ILE A 337 -19.97 6.13 14.44
C ILE A 337 -20.49 5.24 13.30
N LYS A 338 -21.21 4.15 13.63
CA LYS A 338 -21.78 3.24 12.64
C LYS A 338 -22.84 3.90 11.76
N GLU A 339 -23.71 4.74 12.33
CA GLU A 339 -24.70 5.53 11.57
C GLU A 339 -24.02 6.51 10.59
N ALA A 340 -22.91 7.12 10.98
CA ALA A 340 -22.15 7.98 10.07
C ALA A 340 -21.56 7.19 8.89
N LEU A 341 -21.07 5.97 9.14
CA LEU A 341 -20.60 5.05 8.07
C LEU A 341 -21.76 4.63 7.16
N ASP A 342 -22.95 4.35 7.70
CA ASP A 342 -24.10 3.90 6.90
C ASP A 342 -24.60 4.97 5.91
N LYS A 343 -24.45 6.24 6.25
CA LYS A 343 -24.87 7.38 5.42
C LYS A 343 -23.93 7.68 4.26
N LEU A 344 -22.77 7.01 4.16
CA LEU A 344 -21.83 7.24 3.07
C LEU A 344 -22.41 6.67 1.76
N GLU A 345 -22.30 7.44 0.69
CA GLU A 345 -22.72 7.05 -0.65
C GLU A 345 -21.60 7.32 -1.64
N ALA A 346 -21.42 6.41 -2.61
CA ALA A 346 -20.41 6.55 -3.62
C ALA A 346 -20.89 7.44 -4.77
N GLY A 347 -20.06 8.40 -5.20
CA GLY A 347 -20.34 9.28 -6.33
C GLY A 347 -19.30 10.40 -6.48
N GLY A 348 -19.25 11.00 -7.67
CA GLY A 348 -18.31 12.09 -7.99
C GLY A 348 -16.94 11.61 -8.47
N SER A 349 -16.03 12.58 -8.71
CA SER A 349 -14.63 12.36 -9.11
C SER A 349 -13.74 12.11 -7.88
N THR A 350 -12.43 11.92 -8.07
CA THR A 350 -11.51 11.57 -6.98
C THR A 350 -10.54 12.73 -6.68
N ALA A 351 -10.58 13.32 -5.48
CA ALA A 351 -9.68 14.38 -4.99
C ALA A 351 -8.87 13.90 -3.77
N GLY A 352 -8.07 12.86 -3.94
CA GLY A 352 -7.35 12.16 -2.86
C GLY A 352 -6.42 13.04 -2.04
N GLY A 353 -5.66 13.95 -2.68
CA GLY A 353 -4.72 14.83 -1.99
C GLY A 353 -5.38 15.79 -0.99
N ALA A 354 -6.56 16.34 -1.32
CA ALA A 354 -7.33 17.18 -0.40
C ALA A 354 -7.87 16.37 0.80
N GLY A 355 -8.32 15.13 0.53
CA GLY A 355 -8.74 14.19 1.56
C GLY A 355 -7.63 13.90 2.55
N LEU A 356 -6.45 13.58 2.04
CA LEU A 356 -5.29 13.25 2.87
C LEU A 356 -4.90 14.43 3.79
N LYS A 357 -4.78 15.65 3.22
CA LYS A 357 -4.48 16.86 4.00
C LYS A 357 -5.51 17.11 5.12
N LEU A 358 -6.79 16.92 4.82
CA LEU A 358 -7.86 17.09 5.81
C LEU A 358 -7.81 16.01 6.89
N ALA A 359 -7.55 14.76 6.52
CA ALA A 359 -7.46 13.65 7.48
C ALA A 359 -6.28 13.84 8.44
N TYR A 360 -5.10 14.17 7.94
CA TYR A 360 -3.94 14.47 8.79
C TYR A 360 -4.17 15.69 9.69
N LYS A 361 -4.75 16.77 9.16
CA LYS A 361 -5.14 17.93 9.96
C LYS A 361 -6.07 17.51 11.10
N THR A 362 -7.12 16.75 10.81
CA THR A 362 -8.09 16.25 11.81
C THR A 362 -7.40 15.39 12.87
N ALA A 363 -6.49 14.50 12.45
CA ALA A 363 -5.75 13.64 13.37
C ALA A 363 -4.81 14.46 14.29
N ARG A 364 -4.08 15.47 13.75
CA ARG A 364 -3.20 16.34 14.56
C ARG A 364 -3.97 17.21 15.56
N GLU A 365 -5.12 17.77 15.17
CA GLU A 365 -5.96 18.59 16.06
C GLU A 365 -6.48 17.79 17.27
N ASN A 366 -6.49 16.45 17.16
CA ASN A 366 -6.94 15.53 18.19
C ASN A 366 -5.85 14.60 18.69
N PHE A 367 -4.61 15.00 18.52
CA PHE A 367 -3.43 14.19 18.85
C PHE A 367 -3.43 13.74 20.31
N VAL A 368 -3.26 12.45 20.53
CA VAL A 368 -3.12 11.85 21.86
C VAL A 368 -1.65 11.63 22.13
N LYS A 369 -1.09 12.41 23.08
CA LYS A 369 0.29 12.24 23.50
C LYS A 369 0.49 10.84 24.10
N ASN A 370 1.55 10.16 23.68
CA ASN A 370 1.85 8.75 24.03
C ASN A 370 0.75 7.76 23.63
N GLY A 371 -0.13 8.15 22.69
CA GLY A 371 -1.18 7.30 22.13
C GLY A 371 -0.88 6.88 20.71
N ASN A 372 -1.75 6.07 20.14
CA ASN A 372 -1.69 5.70 18.74
C ASN A 372 -2.49 6.71 17.91
N ASN A 373 -1.80 7.51 17.10
CA ASN A 373 -2.40 8.49 16.19
C ASN A 373 -2.28 7.99 14.75
N ARG A 374 -3.40 7.73 14.09
CA ARG A 374 -3.37 7.06 12.79
C ARG A 374 -4.47 7.51 11.85
N VAL A 375 -4.11 7.69 10.59
CA VAL A 375 -5.05 7.76 9.47
C VAL A 375 -5.19 6.37 8.87
N ILE A 376 -6.42 5.91 8.63
CA ILE A 376 -6.72 4.68 7.92
C ILE A 376 -7.37 5.06 6.60
N LEU A 377 -6.62 4.95 5.52
CA LEU A 377 -7.08 5.21 4.16
C LEU A 377 -7.77 3.96 3.59
N CYS A 378 -9.01 4.10 3.12
CA CYS A 378 -9.78 3.07 2.44
C CYS A 378 -10.05 3.50 1.01
N THR A 379 -9.51 2.80 0.01
CA THR A 379 -9.56 3.18 -1.41
C THR A 379 -9.54 1.95 -2.31
N ASP A 380 -10.01 2.09 -3.55
CA ASP A 380 -9.85 1.07 -4.61
C ASP A 380 -8.58 1.26 -5.46
N GLY A 381 -7.72 2.20 -5.09
CA GLY A 381 -6.45 2.47 -5.77
C GLY A 381 -6.48 3.61 -6.78
N ASP A 382 -7.65 4.13 -7.14
CA ASP A 382 -7.77 5.23 -8.09
C ASP A 382 -7.60 6.60 -7.42
N PHE A 383 -6.35 7.04 -7.30
CA PHE A 383 -5.93 8.30 -6.67
C PHE A 383 -5.60 9.38 -7.72
N ASN A 384 -6.38 9.52 -8.79
CA ASN A 384 -5.92 10.19 -10.02
C ASN A 384 -6.30 11.66 -10.20
N VAL A 385 -6.96 12.35 -9.26
CA VAL A 385 -7.46 13.72 -9.49
C VAL A 385 -6.92 14.71 -8.46
N GLY A 386 -6.30 15.81 -8.97
CA GLY A 386 -5.78 16.93 -8.19
C GLY A 386 -4.29 17.16 -8.41
N GLU A 387 -3.66 18.05 -7.64
CA GLU A 387 -2.22 18.41 -7.69
C GLU A 387 -1.24 17.26 -7.43
N SER A 388 -1.69 16.03 -7.42
CA SER A 388 -0.97 14.88 -6.91
C SER A 388 -0.40 14.02 -8.04
N SER A 389 0.81 14.36 -8.47
CA SER A 389 1.73 13.32 -8.91
C SER A 389 1.99 12.39 -7.70
N ASP A 390 2.22 11.10 -7.93
CA ASP A 390 2.54 10.14 -6.86
C ASP A 390 3.66 10.66 -5.96
N ASP A 391 4.68 11.29 -6.51
CA ASP A 391 5.78 11.96 -5.78
C ASP A 391 5.32 13.10 -4.84
N ALA A 392 4.26 13.81 -5.18
CA ALA A 392 3.75 14.88 -4.31
C ALA A 392 2.98 14.31 -3.12
N MET A 393 2.26 13.21 -3.31
CA MET A 393 1.61 12.49 -2.23
C MET A 393 2.62 11.81 -1.29
N GLU A 394 3.63 11.15 -1.85
CA GLU A 394 4.70 10.56 -1.05
C GLU A 394 5.37 11.61 -0.15
N ARG A 395 5.75 12.77 -0.71
CA ARG A 395 6.33 13.88 0.06
C ARG A 395 5.38 14.42 1.13
N LEU A 396 4.09 14.56 0.84
CA LEU A 396 3.10 14.97 1.82
C LEU A 396 3.04 14.00 3.01
N ILE A 397 2.99 12.70 2.73
CA ILE A 397 2.92 11.66 3.76
C ILE A 397 4.21 11.63 4.58
N GLU A 398 5.39 11.73 3.93
CA GLU A 398 6.69 11.80 4.61
C GLU A 398 6.81 13.03 5.54
N GLU A 399 6.22 14.16 5.16
CA GLU A 399 6.15 15.35 6.01
C GLU A 399 5.20 15.12 7.20
N GLU A 400 4.01 14.61 6.92
CA GLU A 400 2.96 14.44 7.93
C GLU A 400 3.31 13.39 8.99
N ARG A 401 4.00 12.30 8.62
CA ARG A 401 4.44 11.28 9.60
C ARG A 401 5.38 11.84 10.68
N LYS A 402 6.14 12.92 10.37
CA LYS A 402 7.00 13.60 11.36
C LYS A 402 6.20 14.17 12.53
N SER A 403 4.89 14.39 12.35
CA SER A 403 3.99 14.81 13.42
C SER A 403 3.63 13.69 14.41
N GLY A 404 4.02 12.43 14.13
CA GLY A 404 3.64 11.25 14.90
C GLY A 404 2.27 10.68 14.53
N VAL A 405 1.70 11.09 13.40
CA VAL A 405 0.47 10.50 12.84
C VAL A 405 0.85 9.55 11.71
N PHE A 406 0.54 8.28 11.84
CA PHE A 406 0.88 7.22 10.89
C PHE A 406 -0.25 6.95 9.89
N LEU A 407 0.08 6.30 8.76
CA LEU A 407 -0.89 5.99 7.69
C LEU A 407 -0.97 4.49 7.46
N THR A 408 -2.13 3.90 7.70
CA THR A 408 -2.47 2.55 7.22
C THR A 408 -3.28 2.67 5.94
N VAL A 409 -2.98 1.84 4.95
CA VAL A 409 -3.68 1.82 3.66
C VAL A 409 -4.40 0.49 3.49
N LEU A 410 -5.71 0.56 3.31
CA LEU A 410 -6.57 -0.59 3.06
C LEU A 410 -7.11 -0.50 1.64
N GLY A 411 -6.67 -1.41 0.79
CA GLY A 411 -7.14 -1.54 -0.58
C GLY A 411 -8.43 -2.37 -0.68
N TYR A 412 -9.32 -1.97 -1.56
CA TYR A 412 -10.61 -2.63 -1.84
C TYR A 412 -10.87 -2.72 -3.32
N GLY A 413 -11.80 -3.57 -3.74
CA GLY A 413 -12.23 -3.65 -5.13
C GLY A 413 -11.26 -4.39 -6.05
N MET A 414 -11.56 -4.41 -7.34
CA MET A 414 -10.83 -5.13 -8.39
C MET A 414 -10.84 -4.31 -9.69
N GLY A 415 -9.91 -4.61 -10.60
CA GLY A 415 -9.88 -4.10 -11.97
C GLY A 415 -9.12 -2.79 -12.16
N ASN A 416 -8.99 -1.94 -11.13
CA ASN A 416 -8.21 -0.69 -11.13
C ASN A 416 -7.23 -0.58 -9.97
N TYR A 417 -7.04 -1.66 -9.22
CA TYR A 417 -6.21 -1.69 -8.03
C TYR A 417 -4.72 -1.52 -8.35
N GLN A 418 -4.04 -0.58 -7.66
CA GLN A 418 -2.64 -0.24 -7.86
C GLN A 418 -1.81 -0.65 -6.63
N ASP A 419 -1.44 -1.91 -6.54
CA ASP A 419 -0.81 -2.52 -5.38
C ASP A 419 0.49 -1.80 -4.96
N SER A 420 1.41 -1.61 -5.89
CA SER A 420 2.71 -0.96 -5.62
C SER A 420 2.57 0.49 -5.13
N LYS A 421 1.56 1.21 -5.60
CA LYS A 421 1.26 2.57 -5.13
C LYS A 421 0.77 2.56 -3.68
N MET A 422 -0.16 1.66 -3.35
CA MET A 422 -0.70 1.53 -2.00
C MET A 422 0.39 1.16 -0.99
N GLN A 423 1.26 0.22 -1.35
CA GLN A 423 2.41 -0.17 -0.55
C GLN A 423 3.34 1.02 -0.27
N LYS A 424 3.74 1.77 -1.32
CA LYS A 424 4.60 2.95 -1.16
C LYS A 424 3.99 4.00 -0.23
N LEU A 425 2.69 4.27 -0.33
CA LEU A 425 2.02 5.23 0.54
C LEU A 425 2.03 4.79 2.00
N ALA A 426 1.80 3.50 2.29
CA ALA A 426 1.87 2.93 3.63
C ALA A 426 3.29 3.02 4.19
N ASP A 427 4.31 2.60 3.42
CA ASP A 427 5.72 2.66 3.80
C ASP A 427 6.16 4.10 4.15
N LYS A 428 5.80 5.07 3.30
CA LYS A 428 6.10 6.49 3.54
C LYS A 428 5.39 7.05 4.77
N GLY A 429 4.27 6.45 5.17
CA GLY A 429 3.46 6.83 6.32
C GLY A 429 3.76 6.07 7.61
N ASN A 430 4.82 5.25 7.69
CA ASN A 430 5.12 4.36 8.81
C ASN A 430 3.89 3.54 9.23
N GLY A 431 3.22 2.94 8.27
CA GLY A 431 2.04 2.11 8.50
C GLY A 431 2.06 0.86 7.65
N ASN A 432 0.95 0.15 7.62
CA ASN A 432 0.82 -1.13 6.95
C ASN A 432 -0.13 -1.05 5.77
N HIS A 433 0.12 -1.85 4.76
CA HIS A 433 -0.76 -2.05 3.62
C HIS A 433 -1.42 -3.42 3.69
N ALA A 434 -2.74 -3.45 3.51
CA ALA A 434 -3.52 -4.68 3.37
C ALA A 434 -4.55 -4.55 2.24
N TYR A 435 -4.81 -5.64 1.53
CA TYR A 435 -5.87 -5.72 0.54
C TYR A 435 -7.05 -6.51 1.09
N ILE A 436 -8.19 -5.88 1.24
CA ILE A 436 -9.40 -6.46 1.81
C ILE A 436 -10.26 -7.06 0.69
N ASP A 437 -10.07 -8.33 0.40
CA ASP A 437 -10.83 -9.06 -0.62
C ASP A 437 -12.21 -9.53 -0.13
N GLY A 438 -12.44 -9.53 1.20
CA GLY A 438 -13.69 -9.95 1.82
C GLY A 438 -13.73 -9.78 3.33
N MET A 439 -14.87 -10.18 3.93
CA MET A 439 -15.10 -10.02 5.38
C MET A 439 -14.14 -10.84 6.26
N SER A 440 -13.62 -11.97 5.76
CA SER A 440 -12.63 -12.79 6.49
C SER A 440 -11.33 -12.03 6.64
N GLU A 441 -10.86 -11.36 5.58
CA GLU A 441 -9.67 -10.51 5.61
C GLU A 441 -9.89 -9.27 6.47
N ALA A 442 -11.05 -8.62 6.33
CA ALA A 442 -11.42 -7.49 7.19
C ALA A 442 -11.36 -7.87 8.67
N LYS A 443 -11.87 -9.05 9.05
CA LYS A 443 -11.80 -9.55 10.43
C LYS A 443 -10.37 -9.82 10.87
N LYS A 444 -9.54 -10.41 10.00
CA LYS A 444 -8.12 -10.66 10.30
C LYS A 444 -7.41 -9.35 10.62
N VAL A 445 -7.44 -8.39 9.68
CA VAL A 445 -6.68 -7.14 9.76
C VAL A 445 -7.21 -6.21 10.86
N LEU A 446 -8.54 -6.08 10.98
CA LEU A 446 -9.17 -5.06 11.82
C LEU A 446 -9.64 -5.55 13.20
N VAL A 447 -9.61 -6.86 13.44
CA VAL A 447 -10.01 -7.44 14.73
C VAL A 447 -8.89 -8.26 15.32
N ASN A 448 -8.39 -9.28 14.59
CA ASN A 448 -7.44 -10.23 15.15
C ASN A 448 -6.04 -9.62 15.30
N GLU A 449 -5.63 -8.79 14.35
CA GLU A 449 -4.31 -8.13 14.31
C GLU A 449 -4.33 -6.67 14.77
N PHE A 450 -5.50 -6.15 15.12
CA PHE A 450 -5.69 -4.75 15.48
C PHE A 450 -4.70 -4.26 16.56
N GLY A 451 -4.50 -5.05 17.61
CA GLY A 451 -3.52 -4.74 18.66
C GLY A 451 -2.07 -4.75 18.15
N GLY A 452 -1.73 -5.72 17.29
CA GLY A 452 -0.39 -5.92 16.76
C GLY A 452 0.03 -4.87 15.71
N THR A 453 -0.90 -4.46 14.86
CA THR A 453 -0.63 -3.48 13.80
C THR A 453 -0.67 -2.03 14.27
N LEU A 454 -1.34 -1.75 15.37
CA LEU A 454 -1.55 -0.38 15.85
C LEU A 454 -0.61 0.07 16.98
N PHE A 455 0.01 -0.85 17.73
CA PHE A 455 0.82 -0.49 18.89
C PHE A 455 2.27 -0.95 18.72
N THR A 456 3.09 -0.02 18.28
CA THR A 456 4.53 -0.21 18.12
C THR A 456 5.20 -0.44 19.47
N ILE A 457 5.93 -1.56 19.61
CA ILE A 457 6.75 -1.88 20.79
C ILE A 457 8.25 -1.68 20.55
N ALA A 458 8.65 -1.67 19.26
CA ALA A 458 10.00 -1.33 18.82
C ALA A 458 9.90 -0.64 17.44
N LYS A 459 10.66 0.44 17.26
CA LYS A 459 10.75 1.19 16.00
C LYS A 459 12.13 1.12 15.39
N ASP A 460 12.25 1.44 14.10
CA ASP A 460 13.52 1.42 13.33
C ASP A 460 14.24 0.07 13.44
N VAL A 461 13.47 -0.99 13.28
CA VAL A 461 13.97 -2.36 13.48
C VAL A 461 14.70 -2.85 12.25
N LYS A 462 15.98 -3.18 12.42
CA LYS A 462 16.88 -3.65 11.36
C LYS A 462 17.49 -4.98 11.73
N LEU A 463 17.51 -5.91 10.80
CA LEU A 463 18.26 -7.15 10.91
C LEU A 463 19.52 -7.07 10.07
N GLN A 464 20.63 -7.54 10.62
CA GLN A 464 21.84 -7.83 9.89
C GLN A 464 22.33 -9.23 10.24
N ILE A 465 22.48 -10.06 9.21
CA ILE A 465 22.95 -11.43 9.33
C ILE A 465 24.41 -11.46 8.92
N GLU A 466 25.27 -11.94 9.80
CA GLU A 466 26.68 -12.19 9.53
C GLU A 466 26.89 -13.68 9.34
N PHE A 467 27.31 -14.09 8.15
CA PHE A 467 27.50 -15.50 7.82
C PHE A 467 28.93 -15.96 8.11
N ASN A 468 29.09 -17.14 8.70
CA ASN A 468 30.39 -17.73 8.97
C ASN A 468 31.00 -18.32 7.67
N PRO A 469 32.09 -17.75 7.14
CA PRO A 469 32.70 -18.20 5.89
C PRO A 469 33.31 -19.61 5.97
N ALA A 470 33.56 -20.13 7.17
CA ALA A 470 34.02 -21.50 7.38
C ALA A 470 32.89 -22.56 7.19
N LYS A 471 31.65 -22.14 7.22
CA LYS A 471 30.46 -23.01 7.11
C LYS A 471 29.62 -22.70 5.88
N VAL A 472 29.52 -21.43 5.50
CA VAL A 472 28.64 -20.92 4.45
C VAL A 472 29.46 -20.44 3.27
N LYS A 473 29.19 -21.03 2.11
CA LYS A 473 29.79 -20.61 0.84
C LYS A 473 29.00 -19.49 0.18
N GLY A 474 27.68 -19.56 0.29
CA GLY A 474 26.77 -18.56 -0.24
C GLY A 474 25.41 -18.62 0.42
N TYR A 475 24.64 -17.56 0.28
CA TYR A 475 23.30 -17.45 0.85
C TYR A 475 22.38 -16.60 -0.02
N ARG A 476 21.09 -16.72 0.22
CA ARG A 476 20.02 -15.92 -0.40
C ARG A 476 18.94 -15.66 0.65
N LEU A 477 18.48 -14.41 0.79
CA LEU A 477 17.26 -14.08 1.50
C LEU A 477 16.05 -14.36 0.60
N ILE A 478 15.06 -15.07 1.07
CA ILE A 478 13.84 -15.42 0.33
C ILE A 478 12.79 -14.35 0.57
N GLY A 479 12.40 -13.63 -0.49
CA GLY A 479 11.55 -12.45 -0.35
C GLY A 479 12.32 -11.22 0.15
N TYR A 480 11.59 -10.21 0.63
CA TYR A 480 12.15 -8.95 1.16
C TYR A 480 12.94 -8.14 0.12
N GLU A 481 12.69 -8.33 -1.17
CA GLU A 481 13.44 -7.69 -2.26
C GLU A 481 13.40 -6.16 -2.16
N ASN A 482 12.26 -5.60 -1.76
CA ASN A 482 12.04 -4.16 -1.58
C ASN A 482 12.36 -3.65 -0.15
N ARG A 483 12.84 -4.54 0.75
CA ARG A 483 13.19 -4.24 2.15
C ARG A 483 14.69 -4.34 2.42
N MET A 484 15.49 -4.57 1.39
CA MET A 484 16.95 -4.64 1.52
C MET A 484 17.54 -3.28 1.90
N LEU A 485 18.52 -3.30 2.80
CA LEU A 485 19.26 -2.13 3.27
C LEU A 485 20.74 -2.29 2.93
N ALA A 486 21.44 -1.17 2.77
CA ALA A 486 22.90 -1.21 2.71
C ALA A 486 23.49 -1.66 4.07
N LYS A 487 24.63 -2.35 4.04
CA LYS A 487 25.25 -2.85 5.28
C LYS A 487 25.58 -1.70 6.28
N GLU A 488 25.87 -0.53 5.76
CA GLU A 488 26.14 0.69 6.50
C GLU A 488 24.90 1.26 7.21
N ASP A 489 23.72 1.09 6.59
CA ASP A 489 22.42 1.56 7.13
C ASP A 489 22.07 0.89 8.48
N PHE A 490 22.68 -0.27 8.77
CA PHE A 490 22.45 -0.97 10.04
C PHE A 490 22.86 -0.13 11.26
N ASN A 491 23.93 0.65 11.13
CA ASN A 491 24.45 1.51 12.21
C ASN A 491 23.94 2.95 12.13
N ASP A 492 23.19 3.30 11.10
CA ASP A 492 22.65 4.65 10.94
C ASP A 492 21.28 4.78 11.63
N ASP A 493 21.28 5.49 12.76
CA ASP A 493 20.06 5.77 13.54
C ASP A 493 19.10 6.77 12.83
N LYS A 494 19.53 7.41 11.74
CA LYS A 494 18.68 8.30 10.94
C LYS A 494 17.95 7.56 9.82
N LYS A 495 18.43 6.37 9.49
CA LYS A 495 17.82 5.54 8.46
C LYS A 495 16.58 4.87 9.02
N ASP A 496 15.44 5.25 8.48
CA ASP A 496 14.14 4.67 8.81
C ASP A 496 14.08 3.18 8.45
N ALA A 497 13.40 2.39 9.26
CA ALA A 497 13.21 0.95 9.07
C ALA A 497 11.89 0.51 9.71
N GLY A 498 11.57 -0.78 9.59
CA GLY A 498 10.27 -1.31 10.01
C GLY A 498 9.96 -1.19 11.50
N GLU A 499 8.69 -1.32 11.82
CA GLU A 499 8.17 -1.28 13.17
C GLU A 499 7.67 -2.65 13.62
N LEU A 500 7.87 -2.99 14.89
CA LEU A 500 7.34 -4.20 15.49
C LEU A 500 6.20 -3.85 16.43
N GLY A 501 5.03 -4.41 16.18
CA GLY A 501 3.83 -4.21 17.00
C GLY A 501 3.68 -5.23 18.13
N SER A 502 2.79 -4.92 19.07
CA SER A 502 2.49 -5.80 20.21
C SER A 502 1.95 -7.17 19.78
N GLY A 503 2.65 -8.23 20.15
CA GLY A 503 2.27 -9.62 19.81
C GLY A 503 2.51 -9.99 18.34
N HIS A 504 3.02 -9.08 17.52
CA HIS A 504 3.31 -9.34 16.11
C HIS A 504 4.47 -10.32 15.95
N THR A 505 4.40 -11.18 14.93
CA THR A 505 5.47 -12.10 14.55
C THR A 505 6.04 -11.71 13.19
N VAL A 506 7.36 -11.80 13.04
CA VAL A 506 8.03 -11.63 11.75
C VAL A 506 8.89 -12.84 11.48
N THR A 507 8.79 -13.40 10.29
CA THR A 507 9.52 -14.59 9.84
C THR A 507 10.31 -14.29 8.59
N ALA A 508 11.62 -14.49 8.64
CA ALA A 508 12.52 -14.41 7.49
C ALA A 508 13.16 -15.77 7.23
N LEU A 509 13.34 -16.10 5.95
CA LEU A 509 13.91 -17.38 5.51
C LEU A 509 15.17 -17.12 4.67
N TYR A 510 16.25 -17.79 5.03
CA TYR A 510 17.48 -17.81 4.24
C TYR A 510 17.75 -19.20 3.66
N GLU A 511 18.01 -19.27 2.37
CA GLU A 511 18.58 -20.46 1.74
C GLU A 511 20.10 -20.32 1.71
N VAL A 512 20.79 -21.33 2.24
CA VAL A 512 22.22 -21.31 2.51
C VAL A 512 22.89 -22.47 1.78
N ILE A 513 24.00 -22.17 1.09
CA ILE A 513 24.87 -23.17 0.43
C ILE A 513 26.05 -23.46 1.35
N PRO A 514 26.16 -24.66 1.91
CA PRO A 514 27.28 -25.05 2.77
C PRO A 514 28.61 -25.06 2.01
N VAL A 515 29.70 -24.87 2.77
CA VAL A 515 31.06 -25.04 2.22
C VAL A 515 31.24 -26.50 1.73
N GLY A 516 31.87 -26.66 0.56
CA GLY A 516 32.03 -27.97 -0.09
C GLY A 516 30.93 -28.35 -1.08
N VAL A 517 29.76 -27.70 -0.99
CA VAL A 517 28.67 -27.93 -1.95
C VAL A 517 28.87 -27.19 -3.24
N LYS A 518 28.69 -27.91 -4.37
CA LYS A 518 28.66 -27.31 -5.73
C LYS A 518 27.23 -26.86 -6.03
N SER A 519 27.04 -25.59 -6.31
CA SER A 519 25.72 -25.04 -6.68
C SER A 519 25.80 -24.27 -7.99
N LYS A 520 24.82 -24.48 -8.87
CA LYS A 520 24.68 -23.78 -10.16
C LYS A 520 24.33 -22.30 -9.97
N PHE A 521 23.87 -21.92 -8.78
CA PHE A 521 23.45 -20.56 -8.47
C PHE A 521 24.58 -19.63 -8.06
N LEU A 522 25.77 -20.17 -7.71
CA LEU A 522 26.96 -19.37 -7.44
C LEU A 522 27.88 -19.39 -8.69
N LYS A 523 27.81 -18.30 -9.45
CA LYS A 523 28.68 -18.11 -10.63
C LYS A 523 30.11 -17.88 -10.16
N ASN A 524 31.07 -18.56 -10.81
CA ASN A 524 32.47 -18.28 -10.60
C ASN A 524 32.84 -16.98 -11.31
N VAL A 525 33.62 -16.14 -10.64
CA VAL A 525 34.27 -14.97 -11.23
C VAL A 525 35.74 -15.33 -11.47
N ASP A 526 36.35 -14.73 -12.45
CA ASP A 526 37.81 -14.90 -12.66
C ASP A 526 38.57 -14.41 -11.41
N PRO A 527 39.73 -15.01 -11.11
CA PRO A 527 40.54 -14.58 -9.96
C PRO A 527 40.86 -13.10 -10.02
N LEU A 528 40.66 -12.40 -8.90
CA LEU A 528 40.87 -10.97 -8.81
C LEU A 528 42.39 -10.68 -8.83
N LYS A 529 42.82 -9.73 -9.69
CA LYS A 529 44.22 -9.32 -9.80
C LYS A 529 44.76 -8.63 -8.54
N TYR A 530 43.91 -7.88 -7.85
CA TYR A 530 44.32 -7.01 -6.75
C TYR A 530 43.84 -7.46 -5.37
N GLN A 531 43.06 -8.55 -5.29
CA GLN A 531 42.62 -9.15 -4.03
C GLN A 531 42.98 -10.63 -4.03
N LYS A 532 43.56 -11.08 -2.92
CA LYS A 532 43.70 -12.52 -2.65
C LYS A 532 42.44 -13.03 -2.00
N ASP A 533 42.03 -14.26 -2.30
CA ASP A 533 41.00 -14.95 -1.56
C ASP A 533 41.33 -14.91 -0.07
N VAL A 534 40.36 -14.40 0.75
CA VAL A 534 40.54 -14.37 2.20
C VAL A 534 40.55 -15.82 2.67
N GLU A 535 41.69 -16.29 3.19
CA GLU A 535 41.72 -17.61 3.84
C GLU A 535 40.73 -17.63 4.99
N PRO A 536 39.90 -18.70 5.11
CA PRO A 536 38.94 -18.81 6.21
C PRO A 536 39.69 -18.71 7.54
N LEU A 537 39.20 -17.84 8.44
CA LEU A 537 39.70 -17.68 9.80
C LEU A 537 39.92 -19.05 10.45
N SER A 538 41.09 -19.24 11.08
CA SER A 538 41.50 -20.49 11.68
C SER A 538 40.51 -21.04 12.68
N LYS A 539 40.38 -22.34 12.73
CA LYS A 539 39.51 -23.31 13.37
C LYS A 539 39.11 -23.14 14.86
N THR A 540 39.16 -22.01 15.54
CA THR A 540 39.30 -22.12 17.00
C THR A 540 38.13 -21.70 17.87
N SER A 541 37.27 -20.76 17.51
CA SER A 541 36.24 -20.29 18.47
C SER A 541 34.79 -20.47 18.04
N TYR A 542 34.50 -20.46 16.75
CA TYR A 542 33.13 -20.46 16.22
C TYR A 542 32.81 -21.70 15.40
N SER A 543 33.42 -22.84 15.76
CA SER A 543 33.39 -24.08 14.95
C SER A 543 32.00 -24.67 14.72
N ASN A 544 31.03 -24.29 15.56
CA ASN A 544 29.65 -24.80 15.46
C ASN A 544 28.61 -23.72 15.08
N GLU A 545 29.03 -22.49 14.80
CA GLU A 545 28.14 -21.40 14.41
C GLU A 545 28.07 -21.29 12.89
N ILE A 546 26.87 -21.15 12.34
CA ILE A 546 26.64 -20.96 10.90
C ILE A 546 26.52 -19.48 10.55
N MET A 547 25.92 -18.70 11.44
CA MET A 547 25.74 -17.25 11.29
C MET A 547 25.48 -16.62 12.66
N THR A 548 25.54 -15.28 12.71
CA THR A 548 25.06 -14.48 13.84
C THR A 548 23.96 -13.54 13.33
N VAL A 549 22.82 -13.56 14.03
CA VAL A 549 21.71 -12.62 13.82
C VAL A 549 21.95 -11.40 14.70
N LYS A 550 22.11 -10.24 14.08
CA LYS A 550 22.24 -8.93 14.75
C LYS A 550 20.92 -8.18 14.58
N PHE A 551 20.39 -7.70 15.66
CA PHE A 551 19.11 -7.02 15.71
C PHE A 551 19.30 -5.64 16.34
N ARG A 552 18.97 -4.58 15.61
CA ARG A 552 19.04 -3.21 16.10
C ARG A 552 17.64 -2.60 16.09
N TYR A 553 17.27 -1.94 17.16
CA TYR A 553 15.95 -1.33 17.33
C TYR A 553 16.00 -0.14 18.29
N LYS A 554 15.00 0.73 18.22
CA LYS A 554 14.73 1.78 19.19
C LYS A 554 13.49 1.45 20.02
N ALA A 555 13.46 1.91 21.27
CA ALA A 555 12.23 1.93 22.05
C ALA A 555 11.21 2.88 21.38
N PRO A 556 9.89 2.71 21.59
CA PRO A 556 8.88 3.57 20.95
C PRO A 556 9.13 5.07 21.15
N ASP A 557 9.57 5.47 22.34
CA ASP A 557 9.89 6.86 22.68
C ASP A 557 11.38 7.20 22.58
N GLY A 558 12.23 6.21 22.21
CA GLY A 558 13.69 6.33 22.19
C GLY A 558 14.22 6.86 20.87
N GLU A 559 15.33 7.60 20.93
CA GLU A 559 16.07 8.07 19.75
C GLU A 559 17.38 7.29 19.53
N VAL A 560 17.83 6.53 20.53
CA VAL A 560 19.07 5.75 20.49
C VAL A 560 18.74 4.27 20.32
N SER A 561 19.37 3.64 19.34
CA SER A 561 19.17 2.21 19.09
C SER A 561 19.89 1.32 20.09
N LYS A 562 19.31 0.14 20.33
CA LYS A 562 19.89 -0.96 21.09
C LYS A 562 20.25 -2.10 20.15
N LEU A 563 21.31 -2.85 20.48
CA LEU A 563 21.76 -4.00 19.72
C LEU A 563 21.55 -5.29 20.53
N ILE A 564 21.02 -6.31 19.88
CA ILE A 564 20.97 -7.70 20.37
C ILE A 564 21.68 -8.57 19.34
N GLU A 565 22.49 -9.50 19.79
CA GLU A 565 23.18 -10.45 18.92
C GLU A 565 22.86 -11.89 19.39
N GLN A 566 22.57 -12.76 18.42
CA GLN A 566 22.29 -14.16 18.68
C GLN A 566 23.01 -15.04 17.66
N PRO A 567 24.01 -15.84 18.13
CA PRO A 567 24.64 -16.84 17.26
C PRO A 567 23.69 -18.00 16.97
N VAL A 568 23.72 -18.50 15.74
CA VAL A 568 22.94 -19.65 15.26
C VAL A 568 23.88 -20.84 15.09
N LYS A 569 23.57 -21.94 15.76
CA LYS A 569 24.37 -23.18 15.69
C LYS A 569 23.99 -23.99 14.44
N ASP A 570 25.02 -24.63 13.85
CA ASP A 570 24.84 -25.56 12.73
C ASP A 570 24.36 -26.93 13.26
N GLU A 571 23.06 -27.03 13.51
CA GLU A 571 22.43 -28.26 13.96
C GLU A 571 21.94 -29.09 12.76
N LYS A 572 22.19 -30.40 12.79
CA LYS A 572 21.74 -31.32 11.76
C LYS A 572 20.41 -31.99 12.17
N ILE A 573 19.35 -31.21 12.17
CA ILE A 573 17.99 -31.70 12.48
C ILE A 573 17.25 -32.00 11.18
N PRO A 574 16.79 -33.21 10.92
CA PRO A 574 16.01 -33.54 9.75
C PRO A 574 14.71 -32.74 9.67
N LEU A 575 14.28 -32.35 8.47
CA LEU A 575 13.10 -31.55 8.21
C LEU A 575 11.83 -32.09 8.91
N VAL A 576 11.65 -33.40 8.96
CA VAL A 576 10.48 -34.05 9.60
C VAL A 576 10.42 -33.84 11.12
N LYS A 577 11.54 -33.50 11.76
CA LYS A 577 11.64 -33.19 13.19
C LYS A 577 11.61 -31.75 13.54
N MET A 578 11.57 -30.85 12.51
CA MET A 578 11.45 -29.42 12.71
C MET A 578 10.05 -29.06 13.23
N SER A 579 9.93 -27.87 13.84
CA SER A 579 8.66 -27.37 14.32
C SER A 579 7.60 -27.26 13.21
N ASP A 580 6.33 -27.22 13.58
CA ASP A 580 5.25 -26.92 12.65
C ASP A 580 5.42 -25.53 12.04
N ASN A 581 5.96 -24.56 12.78
CA ASN A 581 6.27 -23.22 12.29
C ASN A 581 7.27 -23.26 11.12
N PHE A 582 8.40 -23.96 11.31
CA PHE A 582 9.42 -24.11 10.26
C PHE A 582 8.85 -24.77 9.00
N ARG A 583 8.21 -25.93 9.18
CA ARG A 583 7.69 -26.70 8.04
C ARG A 583 6.59 -25.97 7.30
N PHE A 584 5.72 -25.23 8.02
CA PHE A 584 4.66 -24.45 7.40
C PHE A 584 5.22 -23.22 6.66
N ALA A 585 6.15 -22.46 7.26
CA ALA A 585 6.81 -21.33 6.59
C ALA A 585 7.56 -21.78 5.34
N ALA A 586 8.24 -22.93 5.39
CA ALA A 586 8.91 -23.52 4.23
C ALA A 586 7.92 -23.89 3.12
N ALA A 587 6.74 -24.45 3.47
CA ALA A 587 5.70 -24.77 2.49
C ALA A 587 5.15 -23.51 1.80
N VAL A 588 4.92 -22.44 2.56
CA VAL A 588 4.46 -21.15 2.00
C VAL A 588 5.51 -20.53 1.08
N ALA A 589 6.79 -20.59 1.47
CA ALA A 589 7.88 -20.08 0.64
C ALA A 589 8.02 -20.89 -0.67
N GLU A 590 7.94 -22.21 -0.61
CA GLU A 590 7.95 -23.09 -1.77
C GLU A 590 6.77 -22.80 -2.71
N PHE A 591 5.58 -22.58 -2.15
CA PHE A 591 4.39 -22.19 -2.89
C PHE A 591 4.59 -20.86 -3.62
N GLY A 592 5.10 -19.83 -2.96
CA GLY A 592 5.39 -18.54 -3.57
C GLY A 592 6.42 -18.65 -4.70
N MET A 593 7.46 -19.46 -4.55
CA MET A 593 8.44 -19.72 -5.62
C MET A 593 7.81 -20.43 -6.84
N LEU A 594 6.85 -21.33 -6.63
CA LEU A 594 6.11 -21.98 -7.72
C LEU A 594 5.24 -20.98 -8.46
N LEU A 595 4.45 -20.17 -7.77
CA LEU A 595 3.59 -19.15 -8.36
C LEU A 595 4.38 -18.08 -9.14
N ARG A 596 5.55 -17.67 -8.63
CA ARG A 596 6.47 -16.74 -9.34
C ARG A 596 7.17 -17.39 -10.55
N ASN A 597 7.14 -18.71 -10.67
CA ASN A 597 8.05 -19.46 -11.55
C ASN A 597 9.54 -19.12 -11.30
N SER A 598 9.90 -19.05 -10.02
CA SER A 598 11.25 -18.69 -9.55
C SER A 598 12.35 -19.54 -10.19
N GLU A 599 13.49 -18.95 -10.55
CA GLU A 599 14.67 -19.69 -11.00
C GLU A 599 15.28 -20.56 -9.90
N PHE A 600 14.99 -20.26 -8.63
CA PHE A 600 15.51 -20.95 -7.45
C PHE A 600 14.59 -22.06 -6.94
N LYS A 601 13.44 -22.29 -7.55
CA LYS A 601 12.47 -23.32 -7.12
C LYS A 601 13.02 -24.76 -7.15
N SER A 602 14.10 -25.01 -7.89
CA SER A 602 14.77 -26.33 -7.99
C SER A 602 13.78 -27.49 -8.16
N SER A 603 13.65 -28.39 -7.17
CA SER A 603 12.73 -29.53 -7.18
C SER A 603 11.39 -29.26 -6.45
N ALA A 604 11.02 -27.98 -6.28
CA ALA A 604 9.74 -27.60 -5.70
C ALA A 604 8.55 -28.17 -6.49
N SER A 605 7.50 -28.56 -5.80
CA SER A 605 6.26 -29.05 -6.40
C SER A 605 5.06 -28.74 -5.53
N TYR A 606 3.87 -28.54 -6.13
CA TYR A 606 2.64 -28.33 -5.38
C TYR A 606 2.30 -29.54 -4.51
N ASN A 607 2.60 -30.77 -4.94
CA ASN A 607 2.43 -31.98 -4.12
C ASN A 607 3.25 -31.89 -2.82
N ASN A 608 4.51 -31.43 -2.88
CA ASN A 608 5.34 -31.24 -1.70
C ASN A 608 4.78 -30.16 -0.76
N VAL A 609 4.35 -29.02 -1.32
CA VAL A 609 3.71 -27.93 -0.57
C VAL A 609 2.50 -28.43 0.21
N VAL A 610 1.54 -29.06 -0.47
CA VAL A 610 0.29 -29.56 0.14
C VAL A 610 0.61 -30.58 1.25
N ARG A 611 1.49 -31.56 0.97
CA ARG A 611 1.90 -32.57 1.93
C ARG A 611 2.55 -31.95 3.18
N MET A 612 3.46 -31.02 3.01
CA MET A 612 4.19 -30.38 4.10
C MET A 612 3.25 -29.48 4.92
N ALA A 613 2.42 -28.66 4.25
CA ALA A 613 1.45 -27.80 4.92
C ALA A 613 0.40 -28.59 5.73
N ARG A 614 -0.13 -29.69 5.19
CA ARG A 614 -1.06 -30.59 5.92
C ARG A 614 -0.43 -31.15 7.19
N LYS A 615 0.84 -31.60 7.13
CA LYS A 615 1.56 -32.16 8.29
C LYS A 615 1.97 -31.09 9.32
N ALA A 616 2.02 -29.81 8.93
CA ALA A 616 2.42 -28.68 9.77
C ALA A 616 1.27 -27.72 10.08
N LYS A 617 0.02 -28.14 9.86
CA LYS A 617 -1.16 -27.29 10.08
C LYS A 617 -1.32 -26.84 11.53
N GLY A 618 -0.99 -27.71 12.49
CA GLY A 618 -1.20 -27.42 13.91
C GLY A 618 -2.68 -27.26 14.29
N LYS A 619 -2.98 -26.47 15.31
CA LYS A 619 -4.35 -26.24 15.81
C LYS A 619 -5.23 -25.45 14.86
N ASP A 620 -4.67 -24.45 14.18
CA ASP A 620 -5.34 -23.61 13.16
C ASP A 620 -6.75 -23.11 13.57
N GLU A 621 -6.87 -22.53 14.76
CA GLU A 621 -8.17 -22.09 15.33
C GLU A 621 -8.94 -21.12 14.45
N LEU A 622 -8.24 -20.28 13.67
CA LEU A 622 -8.84 -19.31 12.77
C LEU A 622 -9.01 -19.81 11.33
N GLY A 623 -8.50 -21.04 11.02
CA GLY A 623 -8.68 -21.69 9.73
C GLY A 623 -7.79 -21.18 8.59
N TYR A 624 -6.84 -20.25 8.84
CA TYR A 624 -6.00 -19.66 7.79
C TYR A 624 -5.06 -20.67 7.14
N ARG A 625 -4.48 -21.60 7.90
CA ARG A 625 -3.62 -22.67 7.35
C ARG A 625 -4.41 -23.68 6.54
N THR A 626 -5.64 -23.96 6.96
CA THR A 626 -6.58 -24.81 6.20
C THR A 626 -6.97 -24.15 4.87
N GLU A 627 -7.21 -22.85 4.86
CA GLU A 627 -7.47 -22.07 3.63
C GLU A 627 -6.26 -22.15 2.69
N PHE A 628 -5.04 -21.91 3.20
CA PHE A 628 -3.81 -22.02 2.41
C PHE A 628 -3.67 -23.37 1.72
N ILE A 629 -3.93 -24.48 2.43
CA ILE A 629 -3.85 -25.82 1.85
C ILE A 629 -4.80 -25.94 0.66
N LYS A 630 -6.04 -25.45 0.78
CA LYS A 630 -7.02 -25.46 -0.32
C LYS A 630 -6.55 -24.60 -1.50
N LEU A 631 -5.97 -23.42 -1.23
CA LEU A 631 -5.41 -22.57 -2.29
C LEU A 631 -4.25 -23.22 -3.01
N ALA A 632 -3.37 -23.94 -2.29
CA ALA A 632 -2.28 -24.71 -2.89
C ALA A 632 -2.80 -25.86 -3.75
N GLU A 633 -3.85 -26.53 -3.35
CA GLU A 633 -4.54 -27.58 -4.13
C GLU A 633 -5.18 -26.97 -5.39
N ASN A 634 -5.83 -25.81 -5.30
CA ASN A 634 -6.41 -25.12 -6.44
C ASN A 634 -5.30 -24.68 -7.44
N ALA A 635 -4.20 -24.13 -6.94
CA ALA A 635 -3.07 -23.74 -7.78
C ALA A 635 -2.43 -24.94 -8.48
N GLN A 636 -2.34 -26.09 -7.80
CA GLN A 636 -1.90 -27.36 -8.39
C GLN A 636 -2.74 -27.75 -9.62
N LEU A 637 -4.07 -27.69 -9.46
CA LEU A 637 -5.01 -27.99 -10.55
C LEU A 637 -4.85 -27.01 -11.72
N LEU A 638 -4.75 -25.72 -11.45
CA LEU A 638 -4.57 -24.68 -12.46
C LEU A 638 -3.23 -24.80 -13.20
N ALA A 639 -2.18 -25.22 -12.49
CA ALA A 639 -0.86 -25.47 -13.08
C ALA A 639 -0.78 -26.77 -13.87
N GLY A 640 -1.80 -27.63 -13.85
CA GLY A 640 -1.83 -28.93 -14.54
C GLY A 640 -0.88 -29.97 -13.93
N GLU A 641 -0.44 -29.81 -12.68
CA GLU A 641 0.38 -30.79 -11.98
C GLU A 641 -0.49 -31.96 -11.49
N LYS A 642 -0.08 -33.19 -11.80
CA LYS A 642 -0.85 -34.36 -11.37
C LYS A 642 -0.88 -34.48 -9.85
N ILE A 643 -2.09 -34.73 -9.32
CA ILE A 643 -2.29 -35.00 -7.91
C ILE A 643 -1.73 -36.41 -7.60
N GLU A 644 -0.72 -36.49 -6.73
CA GLU A 644 -0.27 -37.78 -6.18
C GLU A 644 -1.20 -38.20 -5.07
N ASP A 645 -1.71 -39.44 -5.11
CA ASP A 645 -2.54 -39.99 -4.04
C ASP A 645 -1.77 -40.03 -2.73
N VAL A 646 -2.11 -39.13 -1.81
CA VAL A 646 -1.50 -38.99 -0.47
C VAL A 646 -1.84 -40.19 0.44
N ALA A 647 -2.71 -41.11 0.00
CA ALA A 647 -3.15 -42.29 0.76
C ALA A 647 -2.15 -43.43 0.78
N ALA A 648 -1.00 -43.35 0.09
CA ALA A 648 -0.05 -44.46 -0.08
C ALA A 648 1.32 -44.30 0.63
N GLN A 649 1.49 -43.35 1.55
CA GLN A 649 2.74 -43.23 2.34
C GLN A 649 2.50 -42.99 3.83
#